data_e9ee0ad49e2aa425cdceac72c9247caf
#
_entry.id   e9ee0ad49e2aa425cdceac72c9247caf
#
_cell.length_a   1.000
_cell.length_b   1.000
_cell.length_c   1.000
_cell.angle_alpha   90.00
_cell.angle_beta   90.00
_cell.angle_gamma   90.00
#
_symmetry.space_group_name_H-M   'P 1'
#
loop_
_entity.id
_entity.type
_entity.pdbx_description
1 polymer ?
#
loop_
_entity_poly.entity_id
_entity_poly.type
_entity_poly.pdbx_seq_one_letter_code
_entity_poly.pdbx_strand_id
1 'polypeptide(L)'
;QPTNLVSLASTTAVDQLLNKKIDSLSDLKIYRARLSEVILNSVYKQIRMAQNTYRMSVSTGDDNAAVFLNPDYVIMNLLTEAGVLQNAEPVSPVNEIMLSSRVIKTGKGGIPSRRSSKKEHRNIHPSQYGIIGACSTPEYIDVGLTVHHTLTPVIVNKYGSYGVKDISNLSGWQVLALDEAMTPFQNQVDSDRLFLARTHANQVIPIDNREPPIVASGAEMIVPQIASPRFVQKAARDGVVTEVVPNKTMTVKYTNGETQVFDIIPRLSRTKRGSYIMLDMQTLPVGTKIKANQPIAFTKNFDSNGVYCAGKNVFTAVMNYLGFNHEDSYVISKELAENTTSSVVEEVSIIVPPNTSIVNMIKENHTNVEIGDTLVEFTYENSVQDYIDSVESGMDVNEVEEDSNVKEDMYSAGDNTIKRVSTLNGEIVDIKIYINNKSTADRSLLNFHKKLTNEQQEVIDKLQKTIKDPDQKLKAIDNMDLSFMTVGGHKYKGANFQGVRIVYYIKHPKPLREGDKISNRYGAKGVISKVLDPAPKGELTPRIDVFISPISILGRKNIAMLKELYLGKVFYYANLKLKELAADPKITNDKLTKFITDLYNITGPEKVAKDVAKRLETYSPTQLRNDIKNDKFKLFIIVEPFEDVPFENVKTAAEFLDIPLEEKVYIPELDQWTETPVPVGVSYYLFLEHFSDVYANVRGTGKFVGLTRQPTKRKSQGGGQSIARLDVYAFLTYDANNILSELLGPRSDEHESKRKLYNTIIETGELPSIEITKTGGTQDVFNLYVTALGLEIV
;
A
#
# COMPACT_ATOMS: atom_id res chain seq x y z
N GLN A 1 -34.65 34.81 14.76
CA GLN A 1 -33.44 34.00 14.73
C GLN A 1 -33.40 33.12 15.97
N PRO A 2 -33.15 31.82 15.90
CA PRO A 2 -33.06 30.96 17.08
C PRO A 2 -31.88 31.43 17.94
N THR A 3 -32.17 31.77 19.18
CA THR A 3 -31.22 32.36 20.11
C THR A 3 -30.36 31.34 20.87
N ASN A 4 -30.63 30.04 20.69
CA ASN A 4 -29.81 29.00 21.26
C ASN A 4 -29.64 27.78 20.31
N LEU A 5 -28.54 27.02 20.53
CA LEU A 5 -28.16 25.84 19.72
C LEU A 5 -29.21 24.72 19.74
N VAL A 6 -29.99 24.62 20.84
CA VAL A 6 -31.03 23.60 21.01
C VAL A 6 -32.23 23.90 20.12
N SER A 7 -32.66 25.16 20.02
CA SER A 7 -33.76 25.57 19.15
C SER A 7 -33.36 25.51 17.68
N LEU A 8 -32.12 25.79 17.35
CA LEU A 8 -31.58 25.59 16.00
C LEU A 8 -31.55 24.12 15.62
N ALA A 9 -31.10 23.25 16.51
CA ALA A 9 -31.03 21.81 16.26
C ALA A 9 -32.45 21.20 16.17
N SER A 10 -33.39 21.64 17.00
CA SER A 10 -34.77 21.13 16.96
C SER A 10 -35.53 21.62 15.74
N THR A 11 -35.41 22.90 15.34
CA THR A 11 -36.00 23.39 14.09
C THR A 11 -35.42 22.73 12.85
N THR A 12 -34.13 22.52 12.82
CA THR A 12 -33.49 21.81 11.68
C THR A 12 -33.90 20.34 11.63
N ALA A 13 -34.02 19.67 12.79
CA ALA A 13 -34.48 18.30 12.86
C ALA A 13 -35.96 18.14 12.48
N VAL A 14 -36.81 19.07 12.96
CA VAL A 14 -38.24 19.12 12.61
C VAL A 14 -38.45 19.43 11.13
N ASP A 15 -37.73 20.40 10.55
CA ASP A 15 -37.77 20.69 9.12
C ASP A 15 -37.30 19.48 8.27
N GLN A 16 -36.30 18.78 8.71
CA GLN A 16 -35.84 17.59 8.04
C GLN A 16 -36.83 16.43 8.11
N LEU A 17 -37.48 16.26 9.24
CA LEU A 17 -38.50 15.22 9.44
C LEU A 17 -39.81 15.50 8.71
N LEU A 18 -40.26 16.79 8.69
CA LEU A 18 -41.56 17.18 8.15
C LEU A 18 -41.51 17.48 6.64
N ASN A 19 -40.42 18.03 6.13
CA ASN A 19 -40.30 18.51 4.75
C ASN A 19 -39.45 17.63 3.83
N LYS A 20 -38.72 16.66 4.36
CA LYS A 20 -37.94 15.73 3.54
C LYS A 20 -38.55 14.34 3.59
N LYS A 21 -39.07 13.88 2.46
CA LYS A 21 -39.41 12.46 2.30
C LYS A 21 -38.09 11.67 2.35
N ILE A 22 -37.87 11.02 3.50
CA ILE A 22 -36.78 10.09 3.70
C ILE A 22 -37.31 8.72 3.35
N ASP A 23 -36.82 8.15 2.25
CA ASP A 23 -37.33 6.89 1.72
C ASP A 23 -36.59 5.70 2.34
N SER A 24 -35.34 5.87 2.76
CA SER A 24 -34.45 4.79 3.23
C SER A 24 -33.43 5.31 4.23
N LEU A 25 -32.90 4.42 5.08
CA LEU A 25 -31.77 4.69 5.95
C LEU A 25 -30.45 4.93 5.18
N SER A 26 -30.43 4.65 3.89
CA SER A 26 -29.31 4.96 2.98
C SER A 26 -29.43 6.33 2.31
N ASP A 27 -30.53 7.06 2.48
CA ASP A 27 -30.70 8.38 1.87
C ASP A 27 -29.65 9.35 2.44
N LEU A 28 -28.88 9.96 1.54
CA LEU A 28 -27.80 10.88 1.92
C LEU A 28 -28.30 12.13 2.66
N LYS A 29 -29.58 12.49 2.50
CA LYS A 29 -30.21 13.62 3.18
C LYS A 29 -30.21 13.51 4.70
N ILE A 30 -30.14 12.29 5.25
CA ILE A 30 -30.04 12.05 6.71
C ILE A 30 -28.63 12.15 7.25
N TYR A 31 -27.60 12.11 6.37
CA TYR A 31 -26.21 12.19 6.79
C TYR A 31 -25.68 13.60 6.75
N ARG A 32 -24.73 13.89 7.63
CA ARG A 32 -24.07 15.19 7.77
C ARG A 32 -22.58 15.01 7.99
N ALA A 33 -21.78 15.94 7.46
CA ALA A 33 -20.37 16.04 7.79
C ALA A 33 -20.22 16.65 9.19
N ARG A 34 -19.63 15.90 10.15
CA ARG A 34 -19.74 16.20 11.60
C ARG A 34 -18.44 16.63 12.29
N LEU A 35 -17.40 16.96 11.56
CA LEU A 35 -16.11 17.31 12.18
C LEU A 35 -16.24 18.51 13.14
N SER A 36 -16.93 19.59 12.72
CA SER A 36 -17.18 20.75 13.55
C SER A 36 -18.05 20.43 14.79
N GLU A 37 -19.01 19.52 14.64
CA GLU A 37 -19.85 19.07 15.75
C GLU A 37 -19.08 18.25 16.78
N VAL A 38 -18.10 17.44 16.34
CA VAL A 38 -17.22 16.67 17.23
C VAL A 38 -16.35 17.61 18.06
N ILE A 39 -15.77 18.64 17.45
CA ILE A 39 -14.98 19.66 18.14
C ILE A 39 -15.86 20.40 19.18
N LEU A 40 -17.02 20.90 18.75
CA LEU A 40 -17.93 21.60 19.60
C LEU A 40 -18.42 20.75 20.79
N ASN A 41 -18.70 19.47 20.56
CA ASN A 41 -19.11 18.55 21.63
C ASN A 41 -17.96 18.30 22.63
N SER A 42 -16.73 18.23 22.16
CA SER A 42 -15.53 18.08 23.02
C SER A 42 -15.32 19.33 23.88
N VAL A 43 -15.47 20.52 23.31
CA VAL A 43 -15.43 21.79 24.08
C VAL A 43 -16.54 21.84 25.10
N TYR A 44 -17.77 21.51 24.72
CA TYR A 44 -18.93 21.51 25.65
C TYR A 44 -18.73 20.53 26.82
N LYS A 45 -18.21 19.35 26.57
CA LYS A 45 -17.88 18.39 27.63
C LYS A 45 -16.83 18.94 28.60
N GLN A 46 -15.79 19.59 28.09
CA GLN A 46 -14.79 20.25 28.91
C GLN A 46 -15.38 21.31 29.82
N ILE A 47 -16.22 22.19 29.25
CA ILE A 47 -16.90 23.22 30.04
C ILE A 47 -17.77 22.60 31.14
N ARG A 48 -18.51 21.54 30.82
CA ARG A 48 -19.36 20.85 31.80
C ARG A 48 -18.56 20.17 32.91
N MET A 49 -17.43 19.54 32.54
CA MET A 49 -16.52 18.94 33.53
C MET A 49 -15.91 20.00 34.44
N ALA A 50 -15.41 21.11 33.88
CA ALA A 50 -14.84 22.20 34.63
C ALA A 50 -15.87 22.84 35.58
N GLN A 51 -17.11 23.02 35.15
CA GLN A 51 -18.22 23.49 36.01
C GLN A 51 -18.52 22.52 37.16
N ASN A 52 -18.53 21.21 36.89
CA ASN A 52 -18.79 20.23 37.95
C ASN A 52 -17.65 20.21 38.97
N THR A 53 -16.38 20.24 38.51
CA THR A 53 -15.20 20.31 39.38
C THR A 53 -15.26 21.59 40.25
N TYR A 54 -15.54 22.74 39.67
CA TYR A 54 -15.72 23.99 40.38
C TYR A 54 -16.80 23.90 41.47
N ARG A 55 -17.98 23.36 41.13
CA ARG A 55 -19.06 23.16 42.10
C ARG A 55 -18.65 22.23 43.25
N MET A 56 -17.90 21.17 42.94
CA MET A 56 -17.38 20.25 43.99
C MET A 56 -16.37 20.99 44.91
N SER A 57 -15.43 21.73 44.35
CA SER A 57 -14.45 22.50 45.12
C SER A 57 -15.12 23.54 46.01
N VAL A 58 -16.08 24.30 45.51
CA VAL A 58 -16.86 25.24 46.32
C VAL A 58 -17.64 24.49 47.43
N SER A 59 -18.22 23.33 47.15
CA SER A 59 -18.99 22.57 48.17
C SER A 59 -18.08 21.97 49.26
N THR A 60 -16.81 21.78 48.98
CA THR A 60 -15.80 21.31 49.97
C THR A 60 -15.09 22.45 50.71
N GLY A 61 -15.49 23.71 50.45
CA GLY A 61 -14.92 24.87 51.13
C GLY A 61 -13.56 25.34 50.61
N ASP A 62 -13.27 25.05 49.37
CA ASP A 62 -12.04 25.54 48.71
C ASP A 62 -12.24 26.98 48.23
N ASP A 63 -11.65 27.93 48.94
CA ASP A 63 -11.72 29.38 48.65
C ASP A 63 -10.98 29.76 47.35
N ASN A 64 -10.12 28.89 46.83
CA ASN A 64 -9.37 29.13 45.60
C ASN A 64 -9.94 28.35 44.39
N ALA A 65 -11.19 27.90 44.48
CA ALA A 65 -11.84 27.17 43.41
C ALA A 65 -11.84 27.98 42.10
N ALA A 66 -11.31 27.41 41.04
CA ALA A 66 -11.23 28.03 39.73
C ALA A 66 -11.73 27.10 38.61
N VAL A 67 -12.23 27.69 37.54
CA VAL A 67 -12.61 26.94 36.34
C VAL A 67 -11.44 26.86 35.39
N PHE A 68 -10.90 25.69 35.20
CA PHE A 68 -9.81 25.44 34.25
C PHE A 68 -10.35 24.74 33.01
N LEU A 69 -10.05 25.30 31.82
CA LEU A 69 -10.28 24.66 30.54
C LEU A 69 -8.93 24.24 29.96
N ASN A 70 -8.80 22.95 29.65
CA ASN A 70 -7.61 22.42 29.04
C ASN A 70 -7.83 22.25 27.53
N PRO A 71 -7.28 23.13 26.65
CA PRO A 71 -7.43 22.99 25.20
C PRO A 71 -6.79 21.72 24.65
N ASP A 72 -5.70 21.25 25.26
CA ASP A 72 -5.01 20.02 24.83
C ASP A 72 -5.92 18.80 24.96
N TYR A 73 -6.79 18.77 25.96
CA TYR A 73 -7.78 17.70 26.09
C TYR A 73 -8.78 17.67 24.93
N VAL A 74 -9.19 18.84 24.42
CA VAL A 74 -10.07 18.91 23.25
C VAL A 74 -9.39 18.34 22.02
N ILE A 75 -8.12 18.71 21.82
CA ILE A 75 -7.28 18.22 20.71
C ILE A 75 -7.05 16.71 20.86
N MET A 76 -6.65 16.25 22.05
CA MET A 76 -6.41 14.83 22.32
C MET A 76 -7.67 13.97 22.12
N ASN A 77 -8.85 14.46 22.55
CA ASN A 77 -10.12 13.76 22.28
C ASN A 77 -10.46 13.71 20.78
N LEU A 78 -10.17 14.79 20.04
CA LEU A 78 -10.34 14.80 18.59
C LEU A 78 -9.43 13.76 17.93
N LEU A 79 -8.17 13.71 18.36
CA LEU A 79 -7.15 12.80 17.83
C LEU A 79 -7.41 11.33 18.17
N THR A 80 -7.89 11.04 19.38
CA THR A 80 -7.97 9.66 19.90
C THR A 80 -9.38 9.07 19.84
N GLU A 81 -10.42 9.85 20.14
CA GLU A 81 -11.77 9.33 20.30
C GLU A 81 -12.69 9.55 19.10
N ALA A 82 -12.43 10.54 18.28
CA ALA A 82 -13.37 10.92 17.23
C ALA A 82 -13.37 10.00 16.01
N GLY A 83 -12.37 9.12 15.86
CA GLY A 83 -12.21 8.26 14.67
C GLY A 83 -12.00 9.05 13.37
N VAL A 84 -11.66 10.34 13.49
CA VAL A 84 -11.47 11.26 12.35
C VAL A 84 -10.05 11.16 11.82
N LEU A 85 -9.10 10.80 12.68
CA LEU A 85 -7.71 10.62 12.30
C LEU A 85 -7.43 9.20 11.85
N GLN A 86 -6.60 9.10 10.84
CA GLN A 86 -6.07 7.85 10.32
C GLN A 86 -4.55 7.99 10.18
N ASN A 87 -3.84 6.88 10.35
CA ASN A 87 -2.43 6.84 10.03
C ASN A 87 -2.25 7.06 8.52
N ALA A 88 -1.39 7.99 8.15
CA ALA A 88 -1.02 8.17 6.76
C ALA A 88 -0.18 6.97 6.31
N GLU A 89 -0.51 6.44 5.14
CA GLU A 89 0.25 5.39 4.47
C GLU A 89 0.79 5.98 3.15
N PRO A 90 1.85 6.78 3.18
CA PRO A 90 2.28 7.58 2.05
C PRO A 90 3.15 6.79 1.06
N VAL A 91 2.71 5.61 0.67
CA VAL A 91 3.39 4.75 -0.31
C VAL A 91 2.82 4.95 -1.71
N SER A 92 1.50 5.08 -1.81
CA SER A 92 0.77 5.29 -3.06
C SER A 92 0.01 6.63 -3.02
N PRO A 93 0.11 7.47 -4.08
CA PRO A 93 -0.67 8.70 -4.17
C PRO A 93 -2.18 8.42 -4.21
N VAL A 94 -2.61 7.34 -4.85
CA VAL A 94 -4.02 6.93 -4.89
C VAL A 94 -4.53 6.62 -3.49
N ASN A 95 -3.76 5.85 -2.70
CA ASN A 95 -4.13 5.54 -1.32
C ASN A 95 -4.29 6.80 -0.45
N GLU A 96 -3.35 7.76 -0.55
CA GLU A 96 -3.43 9.02 0.20
C GLU A 96 -4.68 9.83 -0.16
N ILE A 97 -4.99 9.93 -1.46
CA ILE A 97 -6.21 10.61 -1.94
C ILE A 97 -7.46 9.89 -1.43
N MET A 98 -7.50 8.55 -1.52
CA MET A 98 -8.65 7.77 -1.05
C MET A 98 -8.83 7.83 0.46
N LEU A 99 -7.76 7.87 1.25
CA LEU A 99 -7.85 8.09 2.69
C LEU A 99 -8.47 9.45 3.03
N SER A 100 -8.14 10.51 2.28
CA SER A 100 -8.71 11.85 2.48
C SER A 100 -10.19 11.96 2.06
N SER A 101 -10.64 11.14 1.11
CA SER A 101 -12.02 11.09 0.61
C SER A 101 -12.94 10.14 1.37
N ARG A 102 -12.42 9.46 2.40
CA ARG A 102 -13.12 8.41 3.14
C ARG A 102 -14.26 8.94 4.01
N VAL A 103 -15.40 8.28 3.92
CA VAL A 103 -16.59 8.54 4.74
C VAL A 103 -16.92 7.30 5.56
N ILE A 104 -17.02 7.45 6.87
CA ILE A 104 -17.38 6.38 7.81
C ILE A 104 -18.74 6.67 8.41
N LYS A 105 -19.71 5.77 8.20
CA LYS A 105 -21.08 5.91 8.73
C LYS A 105 -21.20 5.47 10.19
N THR A 106 -20.22 4.72 10.72
CA THR A 106 -20.19 4.22 12.11
C THR A 106 -19.40 5.16 13.01
N GLY A 107 -19.72 5.18 14.29
CA GLY A 107 -19.02 5.95 15.32
C GLY A 107 -19.88 7.01 15.98
N LYS A 108 -19.27 7.90 16.76
CA LYS A 108 -19.97 8.97 17.51
C LYS A 108 -20.77 9.87 16.57
N GLY A 109 -22.06 9.94 16.82
CA GLY A 109 -22.98 10.76 16.02
C GLY A 109 -23.50 10.10 14.74
N GLY A 110 -23.05 8.87 14.41
CA GLY A 110 -23.59 8.02 13.35
C GLY A 110 -24.19 6.73 13.91
N ILE A 111 -24.01 5.63 13.19
CA ILE A 111 -24.40 4.29 13.65
C ILE A 111 -23.48 3.90 14.81
N PRO A 112 -24.00 3.54 16.01
CA PRO A 112 -23.17 3.35 17.20
C PRO A 112 -22.08 2.29 17.04
N SER A 113 -22.40 1.18 16.36
CA SER A 113 -21.45 0.10 16.10
C SER A 113 -21.79 -0.64 14.81
N ARG A 114 -20.83 -1.41 14.29
CA ARG A 114 -21.06 -2.30 13.13
C ARG A 114 -22.18 -3.31 13.39
N ARG A 115 -22.35 -3.79 14.62
CA ARG A 115 -23.37 -4.77 15.01
C ARG A 115 -24.77 -4.18 15.00
N SER A 116 -24.90 -2.88 15.28
CA SER A 116 -26.18 -2.17 15.25
C SER A 116 -26.57 -1.67 13.86
N SER A 117 -25.74 -1.91 12.84
CA SER A 117 -26.07 -1.53 11.47
C SER A 117 -27.10 -2.47 10.88
N LYS A 118 -28.17 -1.91 10.31
CA LYS A 118 -29.18 -2.64 9.56
C LYS A 118 -28.69 -2.83 8.10
N LYS A 119 -29.26 -3.81 7.39
CA LYS A 119 -28.97 -4.04 5.96
C LYS A 119 -29.21 -2.77 5.13
N GLU A 120 -30.27 -2.05 5.41
CA GLU A 120 -30.65 -0.80 4.71
C GLU A 120 -29.56 0.29 4.78
N HIS A 121 -28.79 0.40 5.88
CA HIS A 121 -27.69 1.38 5.98
C HIS A 121 -26.55 1.10 4.96
N ARG A 122 -26.48 -0.11 4.45
CA ARG A 122 -25.44 -0.57 3.52
C ARG A 122 -25.84 -0.47 2.06
N ASN A 123 -27.12 -0.26 1.78
CA ASN A 123 -27.64 -0.18 0.43
C ASN A 123 -27.18 1.10 -0.28
N ILE A 124 -27.12 1.05 -1.58
CA ILE A 124 -26.91 2.22 -2.42
C ILE A 124 -28.28 2.89 -2.62
N HIS A 125 -28.30 4.21 -2.51
CA HIS A 125 -29.50 5.02 -2.69
C HIS A 125 -29.26 6.05 -3.81
N PRO A 126 -30.24 6.40 -4.65
CA PRO A 126 -30.06 7.36 -5.74
C PRO A 126 -29.49 8.72 -5.32
N SER A 127 -29.79 9.17 -4.07
CA SER A 127 -29.24 10.42 -3.54
C SER A 127 -27.70 10.41 -3.35
N GLN A 128 -27.07 9.24 -3.40
CA GLN A 128 -25.63 9.07 -3.26
C GLN A 128 -24.88 9.29 -4.58
N TYR A 129 -25.55 9.14 -5.72
CA TYR A 129 -24.89 9.30 -7.01
C TYR A 129 -24.29 10.69 -7.20
N GLY A 130 -23.09 10.73 -7.71
CA GLY A 130 -22.30 11.94 -7.89
C GLY A 130 -21.66 12.51 -6.62
N ILE A 131 -21.83 11.85 -5.46
CA ILE A 131 -21.28 12.27 -4.18
C ILE A 131 -20.47 11.14 -3.54
N ILE A 132 -21.00 9.92 -3.55
CA ILE A 132 -20.34 8.71 -3.01
C ILE A 132 -20.18 7.70 -4.14
N GLY A 133 -18.98 7.14 -4.28
CA GLY A 133 -18.68 6.08 -5.23
C GLY A 133 -19.47 4.80 -4.88
N ALA A 134 -20.09 4.21 -5.88
CA ALA A 134 -21.00 3.07 -5.70
C ALA A 134 -20.28 1.79 -5.23
N CYS A 135 -19.09 1.55 -5.78
CA CYS A 135 -18.26 0.37 -5.48
C CYS A 135 -17.03 0.71 -4.63
N SER A 136 -16.81 1.97 -4.24
CA SER A 136 -15.68 2.35 -3.40
C SER A 136 -15.96 2.09 -1.92
N THR A 137 -16.03 0.82 -1.55
CA THR A 137 -16.29 0.31 -0.20
C THR A 137 -15.44 -0.93 0.06
N PRO A 138 -14.98 -1.20 1.30
CA PRO A 138 -14.30 -2.45 1.62
C PRO A 138 -15.25 -3.64 1.46
N GLU A 139 -14.70 -4.78 1.11
CA GLU A 139 -15.38 -6.06 1.15
C GLU A 139 -15.65 -6.50 2.62
N TYR A 140 -16.59 -7.40 2.85
CA TYR A 140 -16.97 -8.00 4.13
C TYR A 140 -17.69 -7.05 5.13
N ILE A 141 -17.19 -6.95 6.36
CA ILE A 141 -17.91 -6.39 7.51
C ILE A 141 -18.24 -4.90 7.31
N ASP A 142 -17.40 -4.15 6.61
CA ASP A 142 -17.56 -2.69 6.43
C ASP A 142 -18.20 -2.28 5.10
N VAL A 143 -18.73 -3.24 4.33
CA VAL A 143 -19.45 -2.98 3.07
C VAL A 143 -20.57 -1.97 3.31
N GLY A 144 -20.55 -0.89 2.53
CA GLY A 144 -21.55 0.19 2.61
C GLY A 144 -21.51 1.05 3.86
N LEU A 145 -20.68 0.71 4.87
CA LEU A 145 -20.48 1.52 6.09
C LEU A 145 -19.26 2.43 6.00
N THR A 146 -18.22 1.99 5.30
CA THR A 146 -17.07 2.78 4.92
C THR A 146 -17.13 2.98 3.42
N VAL A 147 -17.24 4.22 2.96
CA VAL A 147 -17.38 4.58 1.54
C VAL A 147 -16.46 5.76 1.24
N HIS A 148 -16.35 6.14 -0.03
CA HIS A 148 -15.49 7.25 -0.43
C HIS A 148 -16.24 8.24 -1.31
N HIS A 149 -15.84 9.50 -1.25
CA HIS A 149 -16.37 10.52 -2.15
C HIS A 149 -15.96 10.27 -3.59
N THR A 150 -16.81 10.69 -4.53
CA THR A 150 -16.50 10.70 -5.96
C THR A 150 -15.42 11.72 -6.29
N LEU A 151 -14.88 11.66 -7.51
CA LEU A 151 -13.88 12.61 -8.03
C LEU A 151 -14.37 14.07 -8.06
N THR A 152 -15.67 14.29 -8.13
CA THR A 152 -16.22 15.63 -8.14
C THR A 152 -16.29 16.24 -6.74
N PRO A 153 -16.11 17.57 -6.58
CA PRO A 153 -16.24 18.22 -5.29
C PRO A 153 -17.58 17.92 -4.63
N VAL A 154 -17.53 17.52 -3.38
CA VAL A 154 -18.71 17.30 -2.56
C VAL A 154 -19.28 18.65 -2.15
N ILE A 155 -20.57 18.87 -2.40
CA ILE A 155 -21.26 20.07 -1.98
C ILE A 155 -21.85 19.79 -0.60
N VAL A 156 -21.34 20.48 0.39
CA VAL A 156 -21.86 20.45 1.77
C VAL A 156 -22.36 21.86 2.11
N ASN A 157 -23.59 21.97 2.59
CA ASN A 157 -24.12 23.25 3.01
C ASN A 157 -23.53 23.73 4.34
N LYS A 158 -23.82 24.98 4.74
CA LYS A 158 -23.31 25.56 5.99
C LYS A 158 -23.70 24.80 7.28
N TYR A 159 -24.66 23.88 7.18
CA TYR A 159 -25.08 23.01 8.30
C TYR A 159 -24.48 21.62 8.26
N GLY A 160 -23.54 21.36 7.33
CA GLY A 160 -22.91 20.06 7.16
C GLY A 160 -23.74 19.01 6.42
N SER A 161 -24.90 19.38 5.86
CA SER A 161 -25.73 18.46 5.06
C SER A 161 -25.23 18.38 3.62
N TYR A 162 -25.26 17.18 3.04
CA TYR A 162 -24.90 16.97 1.64
C TYR A 162 -25.96 17.54 0.70
N GLY A 163 -25.51 18.22 -0.37
CA GLY A 163 -26.35 18.60 -1.50
C GLY A 163 -26.55 17.39 -2.42
N VAL A 164 -27.80 17.13 -2.81
CA VAL A 164 -28.11 16.07 -3.77
C VAL A 164 -27.92 16.63 -5.18
N LYS A 165 -27.21 15.90 -6.06
CA LYS A 165 -27.01 16.27 -7.47
C LYS A 165 -28.15 15.72 -8.35
N ASP A 166 -28.42 16.40 -9.45
CA ASP A 166 -29.30 15.87 -10.48
C ASP A 166 -28.61 14.74 -11.24
N ILE A 167 -29.21 13.56 -11.18
CA ILE A 167 -28.66 12.34 -11.76
C ILE A 167 -28.66 12.40 -13.30
N SER A 168 -29.62 13.08 -13.89
CA SER A 168 -29.79 13.13 -15.37
C SER A 168 -28.63 13.80 -16.10
N ASN A 169 -27.84 14.63 -15.41
CA ASN A 169 -26.74 15.41 -15.96
C ASN A 169 -25.34 14.96 -15.49
N LEU A 170 -25.24 13.80 -14.82
CA LEU A 170 -23.94 13.28 -14.34
C LEU A 170 -23.18 12.57 -15.46
N SER A 171 -21.92 12.94 -15.65
CA SER A 171 -20.97 12.17 -16.48
C SER A 171 -20.46 10.95 -15.71
N GLY A 172 -19.90 9.95 -16.40
CA GLY A 172 -19.29 8.78 -15.78
C GLY A 172 -18.24 9.15 -14.73
N TRP A 173 -17.42 10.15 -15.00
CA TRP A 173 -16.40 10.68 -14.07
C TRP A 173 -16.97 11.25 -12.77
N GLN A 174 -18.18 11.72 -12.79
CA GLN A 174 -18.84 12.31 -11.62
C GLN A 174 -19.47 11.27 -10.70
N VAL A 175 -19.65 10.05 -11.18
CA VAL A 175 -20.30 8.95 -10.41
C VAL A 175 -19.28 8.11 -9.66
N LEU A 176 -18.05 8.06 -10.12
CA LEU A 176 -17.02 7.17 -9.60
C LEU A 176 -16.08 7.87 -8.60
N ALA A 177 -15.58 7.12 -7.63
CA ALA A 177 -14.41 7.48 -6.86
C ALA A 177 -13.13 7.23 -7.68
N LEU A 178 -11.99 7.77 -7.24
CA LEU A 178 -10.74 7.67 -8.00
C LEU A 178 -10.29 6.21 -8.20
N ASP A 179 -10.34 5.42 -7.14
CA ASP A 179 -9.90 4.01 -7.19
C ASP A 179 -10.82 3.13 -8.05
N GLU A 180 -12.09 3.47 -8.17
CA GLU A 180 -13.01 2.86 -9.11
C GLU A 180 -12.67 3.25 -10.55
N ALA A 181 -12.42 4.54 -10.77
CA ALA A 181 -12.13 5.10 -12.09
C ALA A 181 -10.80 4.60 -12.70
N MET A 182 -9.91 4.00 -11.90
CA MET A 182 -8.66 3.38 -12.36
C MET A 182 -8.85 2.08 -13.15
N THR A 183 -10.06 1.53 -13.18
CA THR A 183 -10.37 0.26 -13.87
C THR A 183 -11.04 0.56 -15.22
N PRO A 184 -10.43 0.24 -16.37
CA PRO A 184 -11.12 0.34 -17.66
C PRO A 184 -12.20 -0.74 -17.80
N PHE A 185 -13.19 -0.54 -18.65
CA PHE A 185 -14.31 -1.47 -18.90
C PHE A 185 -15.09 -1.88 -17.64
N GLN A 186 -15.31 -0.96 -16.72
CA GLN A 186 -15.93 -1.24 -15.40
C GLN A 186 -17.29 -1.92 -15.50
N ASN A 187 -18.08 -1.57 -16.52
CA ASN A 187 -19.39 -2.14 -16.81
C ASN A 187 -19.36 -3.64 -17.19
N GLN A 188 -18.16 -4.20 -17.40
CA GLN A 188 -17.94 -5.61 -17.74
C GLN A 188 -17.17 -6.37 -16.65
N VAL A 189 -17.04 -5.78 -15.48
CA VAL A 189 -16.44 -6.38 -14.28
C VAL A 189 -17.53 -6.66 -13.26
N ASP A 190 -17.51 -7.84 -12.66
CA ASP A 190 -18.39 -8.14 -11.54
C ASP A 190 -18.13 -7.19 -10.36
N SER A 191 -19.18 -6.77 -9.66
CA SER A 191 -19.09 -5.80 -8.56
C SER A 191 -18.12 -6.22 -7.46
N ASP A 192 -18.11 -7.51 -7.10
CA ASP A 192 -17.21 -8.05 -6.06
C ASP A 192 -15.76 -7.95 -6.52
N ARG A 193 -15.50 -8.12 -7.82
CA ARG A 193 -14.17 -7.95 -8.39
C ARG A 193 -13.75 -6.49 -8.46
N LEU A 194 -14.68 -5.58 -8.68
CA LEU A 194 -14.39 -4.14 -8.65
C LEU A 194 -14.04 -3.68 -7.24
N PHE A 195 -14.68 -4.21 -6.18
CA PHE A 195 -14.28 -3.96 -4.79
C PHE A 195 -12.84 -4.42 -4.51
N LEU A 196 -12.43 -5.56 -5.07
CA LEU A 196 -11.05 -6.05 -4.94
C LEU A 196 -10.08 -5.19 -5.76
N ALA A 197 -10.41 -4.88 -7.03
CA ALA A 197 -9.59 -4.07 -7.92
C ALA A 197 -9.21 -2.73 -7.29
N ARG A 198 -10.21 -1.99 -6.75
CA ARG A 198 -9.94 -0.74 -6.06
C ARG A 198 -9.04 -0.91 -4.83
N THR A 199 -9.22 -2.00 -4.06
CA THR A 199 -8.37 -2.30 -2.91
C THR A 199 -6.93 -2.54 -3.35
N HIS A 200 -6.73 -3.23 -4.47
CA HIS A 200 -5.40 -3.47 -5.04
C HIS A 200 -4.78 -2.18 -5.55
N ALA A 201 -5.52 -1.30 -6.22
CA ALA A 201 -5.05 0.02 -6.66
C ALA A 201 -4.52 0.87 -5.49
N ASN A 202 -5.12 0.75 -4.30
CA ASN A 202 -4.67 1.43 -3.09
C ASN A 202 -3.40 0.79 -2.48
N GLN A 203 -3.08 -0.48 -2.77
CA GLN A 203 -1.95 -1.24 -2.22
C GLN A 203 -0.72 -1.27 -3.15
N VAL A 204 -0.75 -0.52 -4.23
CA VAL A 204 0.34 -0.46 -5.21
C VAL A 204 1.58 0.17 -4.59
N ILE A 205 2.75 -0.42 -4.89
CA ILE A 205 4.06 0.11 -4.53
C ILE A 205 4.78 0.68 -5.77
N PRO A 206 5.63 1.69 -5.61
CA PRO A 206 6.46 2.16 -6.70
C PRO A 206 7.48 1.11 -7.11
N ILE A 207 7.66 0.92 -8.41
CA ILE A 207 8.64 0.02 -9.01
C ILE A 207 9.59 0.79 -9.91
N ASP A 208 10.79 0.26 -10.07
CA ASP A 208 11.69 0.68 -11.14
C ASP A 208 11.12 0.17 -12.48
N ASN A 209 11.47 0.81 -13.59
CA ASN A 209 10.99 0.43 -14.94
C ASN A 209 9.46 0.38 -15.09
N ARG A 210 8.74 1.24 -14.36
CA ARG A 210 7.28 1.40 -14.49
C ARG A 210 6.91 1.99 -15.84
N GLU A 211 5.70 1.68 -16.28
CA GLU A 211 5.17 2.14 -17.56
C GLU A 211 3.74 2.67 -17.38
N PRO A 212 3.33 3.68 -18.17
CA PRO A 212 1.92 4.02 -18.25
C PRO A 212 1.15 2.89 -18.94
N PRO A 213 -0.12 2.64 -18.58
CA PRO A 213 -0.90 1.58 -19.20
C PRO A 213 -1.18 1.90 -20.68
N ILE A 214 -1.03 0.90 -21.54
CA ILE A 214 -1.40 0.98 -22.97
C ILE A 214 -2.91 1.13 -23.12
N VAL A 215 -3.68 0.40 -22.31
CA VAL A 215 -5.13 0.55 -22.18
C VAL A 215 -5.38 1.36 -20.92
N ALA A 216 -5.49 2.67 -21.02
CA ALA A 216 -5.67 3.58 -19.91
C ALA A 216 -7.14 3.80 -19.57
N SER A 217 -7.43 4.14 -18.33
CA SER A 217 -8.77 4.56 -17.90
C SER A 217 -8.98 6.08 -18.06
N GLY A 218 -7.88 6.85 -18.13
CA GLY A 218 -7.88 8.30 -18.08
C GLY A 218 -7.68 8.85 -16.65
N ALA A 219 -7.94 8.06 -15.62
CA ALA A 219 -7.71 8.45 -14.22
C ALA A 219 -6.22 8.66 -13.92
N GLU A 220 -5.34 7.98 -14.66
CA GLU A 220 -3.89 8.11 -14.57
C GLU A 220 -3.40 9.54 -14.84
N MET A 221 -4.16 10.32 -15.62
CA MET A 221 -3.86 11.73 -15.91
C MET A 221 -4.45 12.69 -14.86
N ILE A 222 -5.43 12.25 -14.09
CA ILE A 222 -6.05 13.02 -13.01
C ILE A 222 -5.22 12.95 -11.74
N VAL A 223 -4.66 11.77 -11.41
CA VAL A 223 -3.87 11.55 -10.19
C VAL A 223 -2.79 12.61 -9.97
N PRO A 224 -1.93 12.97 -10.94
CA PRO A 224 -0.90 13.98 -10.73
C PRO A 224 -1.47 15.37 -10.45
N GLN A 225 -2.72 15.64 -10.87
CA GLN A 225 -3.36 16.93 -10.62
C GLN A 225 -3.87 17.10 -9.20
N ILE A 226 -4.21 16.01 -8.52
CA ILE A 226 -4.79 16.03 -7.16
C ILE A 226 -3.85 15.45 -6.10
N ALA A 227 -2.75 14.81 -6.50
CA ALA A 227 -1.74 14.29 -5.59
C ALA A 227 -1.09 15.38 -4.74
N SER A 228 -0.74 15.02 -3.50
CA SER A 228 -0.07 15.93 -2.56
C SER A 228 1.35 16.27 -3.00
N PRO A 229 1.93 17.39 -2.49
CA PRO A 229 3.32 17.78 -2.78
C PRO A 229 4.37 16.73 -2.39
N ARG A 230 4.02 15.77 -1.55
CA ARG A 230 4.87 14.62 -1.21
C ARG A 230 5.17 13.75 -2.42
N PHE A 231 4.20 13.60 -3.32
CA PHE A 231 4.31 12.77 -4.52
C PHE A 231 4.57 13.58 -5.78
N VAL A 232 4.00 14.77 -5.88
CA VAL A 232 4.09 15.62 -7.07
C VAL A 232 4.25 17.07 -6.67
N GLN A 233 5.36 17.68 -7.03
CA GLN A 233 5.56 19.12 -6.95
C GLN A 233 5.09 19.77 -8.26
N LYS A 234 4.32 20.86 -8.16
CA LYS A 234 3.76 21.57 -9.31
C LYS A 234 4.24 23.00 -9.37
N ALA A 235 4.44 23.50 -10.58
CA ALA A 235 4.75 24.90 -10.81
C ALA A 235 3.54 25.78 -10.48
N ALA A 236 3.74 26.83 -9.70
CA ALA A 236 2.68 27.78 -9.38
C ALA A 236 2.33 28.68 -10.60
N ARG A 237 3.29 28.92 -11.49
CA ARG A 237 3.19 29.80 -12.67
C ARG A 237 4.13 29.34 -13.77
N ASP A 238 4.01 29.96 -14.94
CA ASP A 238 4.93 29.73 -16.05
C ASP A 238 6.36 30.19 -15.66
N GLY A 239 7.36 29.41 -16.05
CA GLY A 239 8.74 29.68 -15.67
C GLY A 239 9.75 28.74 -16.33
N VAL A 240 10.93 28.67 -15.71
CA VAL A 240 12.05 27.80 -16.14
C VAL A 240 12.73 27.19 -14.90
N VAL A 241 13.10 25.93 -15.01
CA VAL A 241 13.95 25.26 -14.01
C VAL A 241 15.36 25.82 -14.13
N THR A 242 15.86 26.47 -13.06
CA THR A 242 17.19 27.14 -13.07
C THR A 242 18.28 26.30 -12.44
N GLU A 243 17.96 25.51 -11.45
CA GLU A 243 18.93 24.72 -10.71
C GLU A 243 18.30 23.45 -10.15
N VAL A 244 19.04 22.35 -10.17
CA VAL A 244 18.67 21.10 -9.51
C VAL A 244 19.88 20.61 -8.73
N VAL A 245 19.73 20.51 -7.40
CA VAL A 245 20.68 19.85 -6.50
C VAL A 245 20.10 18.47 -6.18
N PRO A 246 20.67 17.39 -6.74
CA PRO A 246 20.12 16.02 -6.58
C PRO A 246 19.86 15.69 -5.11
N ASN A 247 18.70 15.09 -4.84
CA ASN A 247 18.25 14.65 -3.52
C ASN A 247 18.20 15.77 -2.45
N LYS A 248 18.17 17.04 -2.85
CA LYS A 248 18.08 18.19 -1.93
C LYS A 248 17.01 19.17 -2.37
N THR A 249 17.31 19.96 -3.42
CA THR A 249 16.44 21.07 -3.82
C THR A 249 16.38 21.24 -5.33
N MET A 250 15.26 21.77 -5.81
CA MET A 250 15.08 22.26 -7.18
C MET A 250 14.61 23.70 -7.14
N THR A 251 15.25 24.55 -7.94
CA THR A 251 14.95 25.99 -8.03
C THR A 251 14.28 26.31 -9.35
N VAL A 252 13.17 27.01 -9.27
CA VAL A 252 12.39 27.45 -10.42
C VAL A 252 12.30 28.98 -10.43
N LYS A 253 12.59 29.61 -11.55
CA LYS A 253 12.39 31.05 -11.79
C LYS A 253 11.16 31.27 -12.64
N TYR A 254 10.19 31.96 -12.10
CA TYR A 254 8.94 32.29 -12.78
C TYR A 254 9.05 33.51 -13.69
N THR A 255 8.11 33.65 -14.61
CA THR A 255 8.05 34.77 -15.58
C THR A 255 7.87 36.14 -14.91
N ASN A 256 7.29 36.18 -13.70
CA ASN A 256 7.16 37.40 -12.88
C ASN A 256 8.45 37.80 -12.12
N GLY A 257 9.56 37.05 -12.32
CA GLY A 257 10.83 37.27 -11.65
C GLY A 257 10.99 36.61 -10.27
N GLU A 258 9.92 36.06 -9.69
CA GLU A 258 10.00 35.31 -8.42
C GLU A 258 10.77 34.00 -8.61
N THR A 259 11.51 33.61 -7.55
CA THR A 259 12.20 32.32 -7.50
C THR A 259 11.61 31.48 -6.39
N GLN A 260 11.25 30.25 -6.67
CA GLN A 260 10.75 29.28 -5.70
C GLN A 260 11.69 28.10 -5.61
N VAL A 261 12.00 27.68 -4.39
CA VAL A 261 12.78 26.48 -4.10
C VAL A 261 11.86 25.38 -3.63
N PHE A 262 11.99 24.21 -4.24
CA PHE A 262 11.24 23.00 -3.92
C PHE A 262 12.15 21.99 -3.22
N ASP A 263 11.63 21.37 -2.17
CA ASP A 263 12.29 20.28 -1.46
C ASP A 263 12.06 18.95 -2.22
N ILE A 264 13.16 18.31 -2.64
CA ILE A 264 13.16 17.02 -3.33
C ILE A 264 13.94 15.95 -2.56
N ILE A 265 14.06 16.10 -1.24
CA ILE A 265 14.74 15.13 -0.38
C ILE A 265 13.99 13.79 -0.44
N PRO A 266 14.70 12.66 -0.67
CA PRO A 266 14.11 11.33 -0.58
C PRO A 266 13.46 11.08 0.79
N ARG A 267 12.33 10.40 0.81
CA ARG A 267 11.55 10.17 2.03
C ARG A 267 11.31 8.68 2.25
N LEU A 268 11.59 8.22 3.46
CA LEU A 268 11.20 6.90 3.90
C LEU A 268 9.70 6.87 4.20
N SER A 269 8.99 5.96 3.54
CA SER A 269 7.56 5.74 3.76
C SER A 269 7.33 4.33 4.25
N ARG A 270 6.70 4.21 5.43
CA ARG A 270 6.38 2.91 6.02
C ARG A 270 5.11 2.35 5.39
N THR A 271 5.19 1.11 4.93
CA THR A 271 4.01 0.37 4.46
C THR A 271 3.17 -0.09 5.65
N LYS A 272 1.93 -0.45 5.39
CA LYS A 272 1.01 -0.99 6.41
C LYS A 272 1.54 -2.28 7.05
N ARG A 273 2.37 -3.02 6.33
CA ARG A 273 2.92 -4.31 6.75
C ARG A 273 4.27 -4.19 7.44
N GLY A 274 4.80 -2.98 7.58
CA GLY A 274 6.01 -2.70 8.35
C GLY A 274 7.29 -2.49 7.53
N SER A 275 7.30 -2.81 6.24
CA SER A 275 8.43 -2.50 5.36
C SER A 275 8.51 -1.00 5.08
N TYR A 276 9.70 -0.49 4.78
CA TYR A 276 9.87 0.88 4.33
C TYR A 276 10.16 0.91 2.82
N ILE A 277 9.67 1.93 2.16
CA ILE A 277 9.93 2.20 0.73
C ILE A 277 10.52 3.60 0.62
N MET A 278 11.58 3.72 -0.18
CA MET A 278 12.18 5.01 -0.48
C MET A 278 11.37 5.70 -1.59
N LEU A 279 10.84 6.87 -1.30
CA LEU A 279 10.20 7.75 -2.26
C LEU A 279 11.24 8.78 -2.76
N ASP A 280 11.96 8.39 -3.80
CA ASP A 280 12.88 9.29 -4.51
C ASP A 280 12.09 10.19 -5.45
N MET A 281 12.40 11.48 -5.51
CA MET A 281 11.80 12.41 -6.46
C MET A 281 12.65 12.58 -7.70
N GLN A 282 12.04 12.39 -8.86
CA GLN A 282 12.60 12.71 -10.17
C GLN A 282 12.22 14.15 -10.51
N THR A 283 13.12 14.87 -11.18
CA THR A 283 12.95 16.28 -11.55
C THR A 283 13.05 16.48 -13.05
N LEU A 284 12.42 17.54 -13.54
CA LEU A 284 12.68 18.01 -14.90
C LEU A 284 14.11 18.54 -15.01
N PRO A 285 14.76 18.41 -16.18
CA PRO A 285 16.11 18.91 -16.40
C PRO A 285 16.18 20.44 -16.27
N VAL A 286 17.37 20.96 -15.89
CA VAL A 286 17.66 22.39 -15.86
C VAL A 286 17.47 22.99 -17.28
N GLY A 287 16.88 24.17 -17.36
CA GLY A 287 16.54 24.85 -18.63
C GLY A 287 15.18 24.47 -19.20
N THR A 288 14.46 23.51 -18.61
CA THR A 288 13.11 23.13 -19.06
C THR A 288 12.13 24.26 -18.81
N LYS A 289 11.42 24.69 -19.87
CA LYS A 289 10.29 25.64 -19.76
C LYS A 289 9.08 24.91 -19.18
N ILE A 290 8.47 25.50 -18.18
CA ILE A 290 7.32 24.93 -17.46
C ILE A 290 6.13 25.86 -17.54
N LYS A 291 4.92 25.25 -17.48
CA LYS A 291 3.63 25.97 -17.43
C LYS A 291 3.06 25.92 -16.02
N ALA A 292 2.15 26.83 -15.72
CA ALA A 292 1.38 26.80 -14.49
C ALA A 292 0.66 25.45 -14.29
N ASN A 293 0.68 24.92 -13.06
CA ASN A 293 0.12 23.62 -12.65
C ASN A 293 0.80 22.39 -13.29
N GLN A 294 1.88 22.57 -14.05
CA GLN A 294 2.63 21.43 -14.60
C GLN A 294 3.39 20.72 -13.48
N PRO A 295 3.36 19.36 -13.42
CA PRO A 295 4.27 18.57 -12.59
C PRO A 295 5.72 18.84 -12.95
N ILE A 296 6.55 19.17 -11.97
CA ILE A 296 7.97 19.54 -12.15
C ILE A 296 8.92 18.60 -11.40
N ALA A 297 8.47 18.01 -10.31
CA ALA A 297 9.14 16.93 -9.62
C ALA A 297 8.11 15.91 -9.14
N PHE A 298 8.43 14.62 -9.25
CA PHE A 298 7.49 13.54 -8.95
C PHE A 298 8.22 12.27 -8.53
N THR A 299 7.54 11.47 -7.69
CA THR A 299 8.08 10.19 -7.20
C THR A 299 8.06 9.11 -8.28
N LYS A 300 8.66 7.95 -7.97
CA LYS A 300 8.65 6.75 -8.83
C LYS A 300 7.25 6.17 -9.11
N ASN A 301 6.18 6.79 -8.65
CA ASN A 301 4.81 6.44 -9.03
C ASN A 301 4.37 7.07 -10.37
N PHE A 302 5.22 7.89 -11.00
CA PHE A 302 4.91 8.61 -12.24
C PHE A 302 6.00 8.38 -13.28
N ASP A 303 5.62 8.43 -14.56
CA ASP A 303 6.59 8.39 -15.66
C ASP A 303 7.34 9.73 -15.83
N SER A 304 8.25 9.80 -16.81
CA SER A 304 9.00 11.03 -17.11
C SER A 304 8.14 12.22 -17.55
N ASN A 305 6.89 12.00 -17.93
CA ASN A 305 5.93 13.01 -18.32
C ASN A 305 4.98 13.41 -17.18
N GLY A 306 5.13 12.76 -16.01
CA GLY A 306 4.28 12.98 -14.85
C GLY A 306 2.93 12.26 -14.92
N VAL A 307 2.77 11.25 -15.77
CA VAL A 307 1.59 10.37 -15.80
C VAL A 307 1.71 9.31 -14.71
N TYR A 308 0.63 9.04 -14.01
CA TYR A 308 0.63 8.02 -12.96
C TYR A 308 0.80 6.61 -13.52
N CYS A 309 1.74 5.88 -12.96
CA CYS A 309 2.09 4.52 -13.34
C CYS A 309 1.99 3.60 -12.13
N ALA A 310 0.93 2.79 -12.10
CA ALA A 310 0.69 1.82 -11.03
C ALA A 310 1.44 0.49 -11.22
N GLY A 311 2.02 0.25 -12.41
CA GLY A 311 2.59 -1.05 -12.75
C GLY A 311 3.30 -1.09 -14.10
N LYS A 312 3.12 -2.20 -14.81
CA LYS A 312 3.82 -2.50 -16.07
C LYS A 312 2.92 -3.23 -17.06
N ASN A 313 3.10 -2.94 -18.35
CA ASN A 313 2.49 -3.71 -19.44
C ASN A 313 3.29 -4.99 -19.66
N VAL A 314 2.61 -6.15 -19.65
CA VAL A 314 3.26 -7.45 -19.60
C VAL A 314 2.60 -8.40 -20.59
N PHE A 315 3.39 -9.13 -21.38
CA PHE A 315 2.88 -10.17 -22.25
C PHE A 315 2.30 -11.32 -21.41
N THR A 316 1.02 -11.57 -21.61
CA THR A 316 0.24 -12.52 -20.81
C THR A 316 -0.40 -13.55 -21.71
N ALA A 317 -0.30 -14.82 -21.35
CA ALA A 317 -1.05 -15.92 -21.96
C ALA A 317 -2.13 -16.43 -21.00
N VAL A 318 -3.33 -16.69 -21.53
CA VAL A 318 -4.44 -17.27 -20.78
C VAL A 318 -4.47 -18.78 -21.01
N MET A 319 -3.73 -19.50 -20.19
CA MET A 319 -3.66 -20.96 -20.24
C MET A 319 -3.23 -21.53 -18.89
N ASN A 320 -3.56 -22.79 -18.66
CA ASN A 320 -3.01 -23.51 -17.52
C ASN A 320 -1.58 -23.98 -17.86
N TYR A 321 -0.61 -23.57 -17.03
CA TYR A 321 0.80 -23.88 -17.23
C TYR A 321 1.23 -25.00 -16.27
N LEU A 322 1.26 -26.24 -16.76
CA LEU A 322 1.71 -27.42 -16.02
C LEU A 322 1.09 -27.59 -14.62
N GLY A 323 -0.08 -26.98 -14.37
CA GLY A 323 -0.75 -27.00 -13.08
C GLY A 323 -0.30 -25.93 -12.07
N PHE A 324 0.79 -25.22 -12.32
CA PHE A 324 1.34 -24.23 -11.36
C PHE A 324 0.45 -23.00 -11.16
N ASN A 325 -0.43 -22.66 -12.11
CA ASN A 325 -1.34 -21.52 -12.02
C ASN A 325 -2.81 -21.93 -11.95
N HIS A 326 -3.11 -23.06 -11.33
CA HIS A 326 -4.47 -23.62 -11.33
C HIS A 326 -5.51 -22.66 -10.73
N GLU A 327 -5.27 -22.09 -9.56
CA GLU A 327 -6.19 -21.18 -8.86
C GLU A 327 -5.43 -20.11 -8.09
N ASP A 328 -5.79 -18.82 -8.33
CA ASP A 328 -5.22 -17.64 -7.66
C ASP A 328 -3.67 -17.60 -7.64
N SER A 329 -3.06 -18.13 -8.68
CA SER A 329 -1.62 -18.14 -8.84
C SER A 329 -1.19 -17.73 -10.25
N TYR A 330 0.01 -17.22 -10.34
CA TYR A 330 0.65 -16.77 -11.57
C TYR A 330 1.99 -17.48 -11.74
N VAL A 331 2.29 -17.86 -12.99
CA VAL A 331 3.62 -18.26 -13.40
C VAL A 331 4.24 -17.07 -14.15
N ILE A 332 5.45 -16.69 -13.82
CA ILE A 332 6.10 -15.50 -14.41
C ILE A 332 7.46 -15.84 -15.02
N SER A 333 7.94 -15.00 -15.96
CA SER A 333 9.28 -15.10 -16.51
C SER A 333 10.31 -14.53 -15.52
N LYS A 334 11.54 -15.05 -15.57
CA LYS A 334 12.69 -14.55 -14.81
C LYS A 334 13.01 -13.10 -15.17
N GLU A 335 12.91 -12.76 -16.45
CA GLU A 335 13.15 -11.39 -16.91
C GLU A 335 12.14 -10.40 -16.35
N LEU A 336 10.86 -10.80 -16.23
CA LEU A 336 9.87 -9.96 -15.53
C LEU A 336 10.24 -9.80 -14.06
N ALA A 337 10.63 -10.90 -13.40
CA ALA A 337 10.98 -10.90 -11.98
C ALA A 337 12.17 -9.98 -11.70
N GLU A 338 13.24 -10.06 -12.49
CA GLU A 338 14.45 -9.27 -12.31
C GLU A 338 14.27 -7.81 -12.74
N ASN A 339 13.50 -7.56 -13.81
CA ASN A 339 13.23 -6.20 -14.30
C ASN A 339 12.14 -5.46 -13.52
N THR A 340 11.50 -6.11 -12.56
CA THR A 340 10.46 -5.50 -11.71
C THR A 340 10.96 -5.46 -10.27
N THR A 341 11.73 -4.43 -9.97
CA THR A 341 12.31 -4.23 -8.64
C THR A 341 11.64 -3.07 -7.92
N SER A 342 11.52 -3.18 -6.62
CA SER A 342 11.15 -2.08 -5.72
C SER A 342 12.35 -1.69 -4.87
N SER A 343 12.55 -0.39 -4.66
CA SER A 343 13.56 0.10 -3.72
C SER A 343 13.03 -0.02 -2.30
N VAL A 344 13.17 -1.21 -1.71
CA VAL A 344 12.77 -1.48 -0.32
C VAL A 344 13.91 -1.06 0.60
N VAL A 345 13.55 -0.51 1.75
CA VAL A 345 14.50 -0.21 2.83
C VAL A 345 14.13 -1.07 4.03
N GLU A 346 15.09 -1.83 4.49
CA GLU A 346 14.93 -2.66 5.68
C GLU A 346 15.62 -2.02 6.89
N GLU A 347 14.97 -2.15 8.03
CA GLU A 347 15.46 -1.67 9.31
C GLU A 347 16.23 -2.78 10.02
N VAL A 348 17.56 -2.64 10.08
CA VAL A 348 18.41 -3.52 10.88
C VAL A 348 18.68 -2.85 12.22
N SER A 349 18.12 -3.41 13.28
CA SER A 349 18.15 -2.82 14.62
C SER A 349 19.09 -3.62 15.52
N ILE A 350 20.12 -2.97 16.04
CA ILE A 350 21.15 -3.59 16.90
C ILE A 350 21.07 -2.93 18.27
N ILE A 351 20.91 -3.75 19.32
CA ILE A 351 20.98 -3.27 20.72
C ILE A 351 22.38 -3.55 21.24
N VAL A 352 23.05 -2.50 21.63
CA VAL A 352 24.35 -2.54 22.30
C VAL A 352 24.10 -2.43 23.81
N PRO A 353 24.49 -3.41 24.63
CA PRO A 353 24.27 -3.39 26.07
C PRO A 353 24.96 -2.21 26.77
N PRO A 354 24.56 -1.88 28.02
CA PRO A 354 25.26 -0.91 28.83
C PRO A 354 26.68 -1.38 29.18
N ASN A 355 27.61 -0.42 29.33
CA ASN A 355 29.01 -0.64 29.69
C ASN A 355 29.78 -1.53 28.69
N THR A 356 29.50 -1.42 27.42
CA THR A 356 30.24 -2.06 26.33
C THR A 356 31.11 -1.04 25.61
N SER A 357 32.24 -1.48 25.03
CA SER A 357 33.13 -0.65 24.22
C SER A 357 33.00 -1.01 22.75
N ILE A 358 32.79 -0.01 21.90
CA ILE A 358 32.70 -0.18 20.45
C ILE A 358 34.10 -0.34 19.88
N VAL A 359 34.35 -1.47 19.21
CA VAL A 359 35.60 -1.74 18.49
C VAL A 359 35.53 -1.14 17.08
N ASN A 360 34.45 -1.42 16.35
CA ASN A 360 34.25 -0.93 15.02
C ASN A 360 32.75 -0.71 14.75
N MET A 361 32.40 0.26 13.89
CA MET A 361 31.06 0.42 13.37
C MET A 361 31.06 1.25 12.08
N ILE A 362 30.11 0.98 11.21
CA ILE A 362 29.86 1.81 10.03
C ILE A 362 29.16 3.11 10.48
N LYS A 363 29.78 4.25 10.17
CA LYS A 363 29.32 5.60 10.60
C LYS A 363 28.92 6.50 9.43
N GLU A 364 28.99 6.00 8.19
CA GLU A 364 28.75 6.81 6.99
C GLU A 364 27.52 6.34 6.26
N ASN A 365 26.63 7.28 5.95
CA ASN A 365 25.52 7.07 5.04
C ASN A 365 26.06 6.88 3.62
N HIS A 366 25.30 6.23 2.76
CA HIS A 366 25.66 5.87 1.39
C HIS A 366 26.83 4.88 1.26
N THR A 367 27.10 4.10 2.31
CA THR A 367 28.02 2.98 2.27
C THR A 367 27.29 1.74 1.73
N ASN A 368 27.87 1.10 0.71
CA ASN A 368 27.38 -0.18 0.25
C ASN A 368 27.87 -1.28 1.19
N VAL A 369 26.98 -2.20 1.52
CA VAL A 369 27.24 -3.36 2.38
C VAL A 369 26.79 -4.63 1.67
N GLU A 370 27.53 -5.71 1.90
CA GLU A 370 27.20 -7.05 1.45
C GLU A 370 26.80 -7.92 2.64
N ILE A 371 26.18 -9.07 2.35
CA ILE A 371 25.84 -10.05 3.40
C ILE A 371 27.14 -10.52 4.06
N GLY A 372 27.20 -10.42 5.40
CA GLY A 372 28.38 -10.77 6.18
C GLY A 372 29.28 -9.59 6.56
N ASP A 373 29.09 -8.42 5.96
CA ASP A 373 29.84 -7.21 6.36
C ASP A 373 29.49 -6.78 7.79
N THR A 374 30.51 -6.47 8.57
CA THR A 374 30.34 -6.05 9.96
C THR A 374 29.74 -4.65 10.06
N LEU A 375 28.51 -4.56 10.55
CA LEU A 375 27.82 -3.29 10.83
C LEU A 375 28.31 -2.65 12.12
N VAL A 376 28.38 -3.46 13.19
CA VAL A 376 28.86 -3.05 14.52
C VAL A 376 29.64 -4.18 15.16
N GLU A 377 30.76 -3.85 15.78
CA GLU A 377 31.58 -4.77 16.58
C GLU A 377 31.84 -4.12 17.93
N PHE A 378 31.55 -4.85 19.01
CA PHE A 378 31.71 -4.35 20.38
C PHE A 378 32.21 -5.43 21.33
N THR A 379 32.93 -5.02 22.38
CA THR A 379 33.43 -5.89 23.44
C THR A 379 32.59 -5.73 24.70
N TYR A 380 32.32 -6.84 25.36
CA TYR A 380 31.61 -6.89 26.62
C TYR A 380 32.57 -7.26 27.76
N GLU A 381 32.51 -6.48 28.86
CA GLU A 381 33.47 -6.68 29.97
C GLU A 381 33.22 -7.98 30.79
N ASN A 382 31.98 -8.49 30.71
CA ASN A 382 31.53 -9.70 31.41
C ASN A 382 31.48 -10.91 30.48
N SER A 383 31.15 -12.10 31.04
CA SER A 383 31.03 -13.31 30.22
C SER A 383 29.91 -13.18 29.16
N VAL A 384 30.03 -13.95 28.09
CA VAL A 384 28.98 -14.06 27.04
C VAL A 384 27.65 -14.48 27.66
N GLN A 385 27.68 -15.26 28.76
CA GLN A 385 26.47 -15.67 29.49
C GLN A 385 25.76 -14.49 30.13
N ASP A 386 26.52 -13.56 30.77
CA ASP A 386 25.92 -12.34 31.34
C ASP A 386 25.28 -11.43 30.27
N TYR A 387 25.79 -11.47 29.03
CA TYR A 387 25.17 -10.80 27.92
C TYR A 387 23.83 -11.45 27.55
N ILE A 388 23.77 -12.77 27.43
CA ILE A 388 22.53 -13.51 27.16
C ILE A 388 21.49 -13.17 28.22
N ASP A 389 21.89 -13.27 29.50
CA ASP A 389 21.02 -12.98 30.62
C ASP A 389 20.52 -11.53 30.67
N SER A 390 21.37 -10.57 30.22
CA SER A 390 21.00 -9.17 30.15
C SER A 390 19.99 -8.85 29.00
N VAL A 391 20.12 -9.55 27.89
CA VAL A 391 19.17 -9.49 26.75
C VAL A 391 17.87 -10.19 27.13
N GLU A 392 17.97 -11.36 27.79
CA GLU A 392 16.79 -12.11 28.25
C GLU A 392 16.03 -11.39 29.37
N SER A 393 16.72 -10.71 30.30
CA SER A 393 16.08 -9.94 31.39
C SER A 393 15.49 -8.60 30.94
N GLY A 394 15.95 -8.06 29.82
CA GLY A 394 15.51 -6.80 29.25
C GLY A 394 14.44 -6.94 28.16
N MET A 395 14.24 -8.13 27.64
CA MET A 395 13.22 -8.48 26.64
C MET A 395 12.29 -9.55 27.24
N ASP A 396 11.00 -9.48 26.86
CA ASP A 396 10.07 -10.58 27.18
C ASP A 396 10.65 -11.87 26.53
N VAL A 397 10.80 -12.94 27.30
CA VAL A 397 11.46 -14.22 26.91
C VAL A 397 10.91 -14.76 25.55
N ASN A 398 9.70 -14.36 25.17
CA ASN A 398 9.09 -14.69 23.88
C ASN A 398 9.65 -13.91 22.66
N GLU A 399 10.47 -12.87 22.85
CA GLU A 399 11.05 -12.07 21.75
C GLU A 399 12.50 -12.48 21.42
N VAL A 400 13.19 -13.14 22.33
CA VAL A 400 14.59 -13.60 22.15
C VAL A 400 14.67 -14.82 21.22
N GLU A 401 13.61 -15.63 21.15
CA GLU A 401 13.56 -16.79 20.23
C GLU A 401 13.42 -16.40 18.74
N GLU A 402 12.99 -15.16 18.43
CA GLU A 402 12.90 -14.70 17.04
C GLU A 402 14.26 -14.27 16.43
N ASP A 403 15.27 -14.03 17.25
CA ASP A 403 16.62 -13.66 16.79
C ASP A 403 17.56 -14.87 16.84
N SER A 404 17.23 -15.91 16.04
CA SER A 404 18.06 -17.11 15.89
C SER A 404 19.51 -16.79 15.44
N ASN A 405 19.70 -15.65 14.80
CA ASN A 405 21.02 -15.12 14.43
C ASN A 405 21.89 -14.74 15.65
N VAL A 406 21.28 -14.52 16.84
CA VAL A 406 22.03 -14.18 18.05
C VAL A 406 22.88 -15.35 18.54
N LYS A 407 22.42 -16.60 18.38
CA LYS A 407 23.11 -17.79 18.88
C LYS A 407 24.21 -18.28 17.92
N GLU A 408 24.00 -18.22 16.60
CA GLU A 408 24.98 -18.69 15.62
C GLU A 408 26.22 -17.80 15.54
N ASP A 409 26.09 -16.50 15.67
CA ASP A 409 27.21 -15.53 15.64
C ASP A 409 28.09 -15.60 16.93
N MET A 410 27.56 -16.16 18.02
CA MET A 410 28.26 -16.21 19.32
C MET A 410 29.26 -17.35 19.45
N TYR A 411 29.14 -18.43 18.68
CA TYR A 411 30.03 -19.61 18.79
C TYR A 411 31.38 -19.45 18.11
N SER A 412 31.63 -18.36 17.38
CA SER A 412 32.86 -18.17 16.61
C SER A 412 33.95 -17.32 17.29
N ALA A 413 33.71 -16.76 18.48
CA ALA A 413 34.64 -15.83 19.11
C ALA A 413 35.23 -16.37 20.42
N GLY A 414 36.47 -16.77 20.37
CA GLY A 414 37.32 -17.01 21.56
C GLY A 414 37.69 -15.72 22.32
N ASP A 415 37.27 -14.54 21.84
CA ASP A 415 37.41 -13.23 22.48
C ASP A 415 36.03 -12.68 22.84
N ASN A 416 35.93 -11.90 23.92
CA ASN A 416 34.70 -11.22 24.37
C ASN A 416 34.15 -10.17 23.35
N THR A 417 34.34 -10.41 22.08
CA THR A 417 33.98 -9.49 20.97
C THR A 417 32.77 -10.03 20.22
N ILE A 418 31.71 -9.26 20.15
CA ILE A 418 30.49 -9.59 19.43
C ILE A 418 30.44 -8.78 18.13
N LYS A 419 30.26 -9.47 17.01
CA LYS A 419 30.07 -8.89 15.67
C LYS A 419 28.61 -8.96 15.27
N ARG A 420 28.08 -7.85 14.78
CA ARG A 420 26.77 -7.78 14.14
C ARG A 420 26.97 -7.48 12.68
N VAL A 421 26.58 -8.41 11.84
CA VAL A 421 26.80 -8.37 10.40
C VAL A 421 25.53 -7.99 9.64
N SER A 422 25.72 -7.52 8.41
CA SER A 422 24.62 -7.28 7.50
C SER A 422 24.02 -8.60 6.99
N THR A 423 22.72 -8.70 7.01
CA THR A 423 21.96 -9.81 6.40
C THR A 423 21.48 -9.48 4.98
N LEU A 424 21.80 -8.28 4.50
CA LEU A 424 21.32 -7.73 3.23
C LEU A 424 22.47 -7.17 2.41
N ASN A 425 22.35 -7.29 1.08
CA ASN A 425 23.17 -6.55 0.13
C ASN A 425 22.47 -5.24 -0.21
N GLY A 426 23.09 -4.11 0.06
CA GLY A 426 22.43 -2.83 -0.23
C GLY A 426 23.24 -1.61 0.19
N GLU A 427 22.61 -0.45 0.12
CA GLU A 427 23.17 0.85 0.49
C GLU A 427 22.57 1.31 1.83
N ILE A 428 23.42 1.66 2.79
CA ILE A 428 22.96 2.31 4.03
C ILE A 428 22.51 3.73 3.69
N VAL A 429 21.22 4.00 3.78
CA VAL A 429 20.63 5.31 3.44
C VAL A 429 20.47 6.22 4.65
N ASP A 430 20.34 5.66 5.84
CA ASP A 430 20.22 6.42 7.08
C ASP A 430 20.72 5.60 8.28
N ILE A 431 21.25 6.27 9.29
CA ILE A 431 21.69 5.66 10.55
C ILE A 431 21.11 6.48 11.69
N LYS A 432 20.40 5.82 12.62
CA LYS A 432 19.86 6.45 13.82
C LYS A 432 20.35 5.79 15.07
N ILE A 433 20.62 6.58 16.11
CA ILE A 433 21.06 6.08 17.41
C ILE A 433 20.11 6.55 18.49
N TYR A 434 19.55 5.63 19.23
CA TYR A 434 18.64 5.90 20.35
C TYR A 434 19.36 5.56 21.67
N ILE A 435 19.49 6.54 22.56
CA ILE A 435 20.19 6.42 23.82
C ILE A 435 19.20 6.60 24.95
N ASN A 436 19.04 5.61 25.82
CA ASN A 436 18.21 5.74 27.03
C ASN A 436 19.00 6.24 28.25
N ASN A 437 20.28 5.87 28.36
CA ASN A 437 21.14 6.34 29.45
C ASN A 437 22.52 6.73 28.93
N LYS A 438 22.92 7.99 29.13
CA LYS A 438 24.21 8.51 28.69
C LYS A 438 25.40 7.97 29.52
N SER A 439 25.18 7.63 30.80
CA SER A 439 26.27 7.23 31.70
C SER A 439 26.82 5.84 31.38
N THR A 440 26.01 5.00 30.74
CA THR A 440 26.36 3.61 30.40
C THR A 440 26.70 3.43 28.92
N ALA A 441 26.62 4.49 28.13
CA ALA A 441 26.89 4.45 26.69
C ALA A 441 28.36 4.73 26.38
N ASP A 442 28.92 4.03 25.40
CA ASP A 442 30.29 4.25 24.92
C ASP A 442 30.48 5.68 24.38
N ARG A 443 31.66 6.26 24.61
CA ARG A 443 32.01 7.63 24.19
C ARG A 443 31.95 7.79 22.67
N SER A 444 32.30 6.78 21.90
CA SER A 444 32.27 6.84 20.43
C SER A 444 30.83 6.93 19.93
N LEU A 445 29.89 6.23 20.55
CA LEU A 445 28.44 6.30 20.27
C LEU A 445 27.86 7.65 20.67
N LEU A 446 28.23 8.19 21.83
CA LEU A 446 27.80 9.52 22.27
C LEU A 446 28.27 10.63 21.32
N ASN A 447 29.53 10.55 20.87
CA ASN A 447 30.07 11.50 19.91
C ASN A 447 29.38 11.39 18.55
N PHE A 448 29.12 10.16 18.10
CA PHE A 448 28.41 9.95 16.83
C PHE A 448 26.94 10.37 16.91
N HIS A 449 26.24 10.07 17.98
CA HIS A 449 24.89 10.57 18.24
C HIS A 449 24.86 12.12 18.21
N LYS A 450 25.84 12.78 18.87
CA LYS A 450 25.94 14.24 18.86
C LYS A 450 26.19 14.78 17.44
N LYS A 451 27.02 14.10 16.64
CA LYS A 451 27.24 14.46 15.24
C LYS A 451 25.94 14.39 14.44
N LEU A 452 25.22 13.26 14.51
CA LEU A 452 23.93 13.06 13.83
C LEU A 452 22.88 14.10 14.25
N THR A 453 22.82 14.39 15.56
CA THR A 453 21.89 15.40 16.10
C THR A 453 22.21 16.79 15.58
N ASN A 454 23.50 17.16 15.49
CA ASN A 454 23.93 18.46 14.96
C ASN A 454 23.64 18.57 13.46
N GLU A 455 23.95 17.54 12.68
CA GLU A 455 23.65 17.50 11.24
C GLU A 455 22.14 17.65 10.98
N GLN A 456 21.31 16.96 11.77
CA GLN A 456 19.86 17.10 11.68
C GLN A 456 19.38 18.49 12.05
N GLN A 457 19.96 19.08 13.12
CA GLN A 457 19.64 20.45 13.54
C GLN A 457 20.02 21.47 12.46
N GLU A 458 21.16 21.31 11.79
CA GLU A 458 21.55 22.17 10.67
C GLU A 458 20.55 22.08 9.50
N VAL A 459 20.02 20.88 9.21
CA VAL A 459 18.98 20.70 8.18
C VAL A 459 17.71 21.45 8.58
N ILE A 460 17.28 21.32 9.84
CA ILE A 460 16.12 22.04 10.39
C ILE A 460 16.32 23.55 10.28
N ASP A 461 17.49 24.07 10.69
CA ASP A 461 17.79 25.49 10.66
C ASP A 461 17.84 26.04 9.22
N LYS A 462 18.40 25.28 8.28
CA LYS A 462 18.39 25.63 6.85
C LYS A 462 16.96 25.69 6.31
N LEU A 463 16.12 24.69 6.60
CA LEU A 463 14.72 24.69 6.20
C LEU A 463 13.93 25.85 6.79
N GLN A 464 14.16 26.16 8.07
CA GLN A 464 13.54 27.30 8.74
C GLN A 464 13.94 28.65 8.14
N LYS A 465 15.18 28.78 7.63
CA LYS A 465 15.66 30.00 6.94
C LYS A 465 15.18 30.08 5.49
N THR A 466 15.09 28.96 4.81
CA THR A 466 14.77 28.91 3.36
C THR A 466 13.27 28.99 3.09
N ILE A 467 12.47 28.36 3.93
CA ILE A 467 11.01 28.35 3.78
C ILE A 467 10.44 29.56 4.51
N LYS A 468 9.86 30.50 3.78
CA LYS A 468 9.24 31.71 4.35
C LYS A 468 7.82 31.49 4.88
N ASP A 469 7.09 30.54 4.28
CA ASP A 469 5.72 30.18 4.66
C ASP A 469 5.71 29.35 5.95
N PRO A 470 5.05 29.81 7.05
CA PRO A 470 5.00 29.08 8.32
C PRO A 470 4.40 27.68 8.20
N ASP A 471 3.35 27.50 7.38
CA ASP A 471 2.67 26.21 7.20
C ASP A 471 3.56 25.21 6.47
N GLN A 472 4.33 25.65 5.49
CA GLN A 472 5.30 24.81 4.79
C GLN A 472 6.49 24.44 5.68
N LYS A 473 6.94 25.35 6.57
CA LYS A 473 7.97 25.06 7.57
C LYS A 473 7.54 23.94 8.51
N LEU A 474 6.35 24.06 9.08
CA LEU A 474 5.80 23.04 9.98
C LEU A 474 5.73 21.70 9.27
N LYS A 475 5.16 21.65 8.07
CA LYS A 475 5.05 20.40 7.28
C LYS A 475 6.39 19.75 6.94
N ALA A 476 7.42 20.56 6.66
CA ALA A 476 8.76 20.04 6.38
C ALA A 476 9.40 19.41 7.62
N ILE A 477 9.22 20.00 8.79
CA ILE A 477 9.77 19.51 10.06
C ILE A 477 8.96 18.30 10.59
N ASP A 478 7.64 18.33 10.53
CA ASP A 478 6.76 17.26 10.99
C ASP A 478 6.96 15.93 10.22
N ASN A 479 7.48 16.01 9.00
CA ASN A 479 7.81 14.82 8.21
C ASN A 479 9.14 14.16 8.59
N MET A 480 9.90 14.73 9.52
CA MET A 480 11.18 14.20 9.98
C MET A 480 10.98 13.38 11.26
N ASP A 481 11.56 12.17 11.29
CA ASP A 481 11.65 11.42 12.54
C ASP A 481 12.77 12.00 13.40
N LEU A 482 12.41 12.87 14.34
CA LEU A 482 13.31 13.53 15.27
C LEU A 482 13.43 12.80 16.61
N SER A 483 12.78 11.64 16.75
CA SER A 483 12.72 10.90 18.02
C SER A 483 14.11 10.54 18.56
N PHE A 484 15.08 10.25 17.67
CA PHE A 484 16.44 9.88 18.06
C PHE A 484 17.24 11.06 18.66
N MET A 485 16.83 12.32 18.44
CA MET A 485 17.53 13.50 18.96
C MET A 485 17.39 13.65 20.49
N THR A 486 16.37 13.04 21.08
CA THR A 486 16.15 13.07 22.52
C THR A 486 16.87 11.89 23.20
N VAL A 487 17.23 12.05 24.47
CA VAL A 487 17.81 10.98 25.28
C VAL A 487 16.84 10.56 26.34
N GLY A 488 16.64 9.23 26.46
CA GLY A 488 15.72 8.62 27.42
C GLY A 488 14.30 8.44 26.90
N GLY A 489 13.59 7.47 27.48
CA GLY A 489 12.20 7.18 27.16
C GLY A 489 11.95 6.41 25.87
N HIS A 490 13.00 5.94 25.21
CA HIS A 490 12.85 5.14 23.98
C HIS A 490 12.44 3.71 24.29
N LYS A 491 11.54 3.20 23.44
CA LYS A 491 11.05 1.81 23.49
C LYS A 491 11.39 1.08 22.20
N TYR A 492 11.68 -0.21 22.35
CA TYR A 492 11.80 -1.12 21.23
C TYR A 492 10.73 -2.23 21.37
N LYS A 493 9.95 -2.47 20.31
CA LYS A 493 8.81 -3.40 20.31
C LYS A 493 7.85 -3.25 21.52
N GLY A 494 7.72 -2.04 22.05
CA GLY A 494 6.86 -1.70 23.20
C GLY A 494 7.50 -1.83 24.58
N ALA A 495 8.69 -2.45 24.69
CA ALA A 495 9.45 -2.58 25.93
C ALA A 495 10.55 -1.51 26.06
N ASN A 496 10.92 -1.15 27.28
CA ASN A 496 12.10 -0.32 27.51
C ASN A 496 13.36 -1.19 27.34
N PHE A 497 14.34 -0.71 26.57
CA PHE A 497 15.64 -1.36 26.44
C PHE A 497 16.70 -0.65 27.29
N GLN A 498 17.71 -1.40 27.71
CA GLN A 498 18.90 -0.85 28.36
C GLN A 498 20.01 -0.69 27.32
N GLY A 499 20.88 0.34 27.50
CA GLY A 499 21.99 0.59 26.58
C GLY A 499 21.62 1.50 25.40
N VAL A 500 22.18 1.19 24.22
CA VAL A 500 22.07 1.98 23.01
C VAL A 500 21.48 1.13 21.88
N ARG A 501 20.45 1.65 21.21
CA ARG A 501 19.92 1.02 20.00
C ARG A 501 20.45 1.74 18.78
N ILE A 502 21.15 1.03 17.92
CA ILE A 502 21.64 1.51 16.63
C ILE A 502 20.72 0.95 15.55
N VAL A 503 20.25 1.79 14.65
CA VAL A 503 19.34 1.43 13.56
C VAL A 503 19.98 1.79 12.24
N TYR A 504 20.22 0.80 11.41
CA TYR A 504 20.65 0.97 10.03
C TYR A 504 19.45 0.81 9.11
N TYR A 505 19.24 1.77 8.23
CA TYR A 505 18.26 1.69 7.14
C TYR A 505 19.01 1.32 5.87
N ILE A 506 18.83 0.06 5.42
CA ILE A 506 19.55 -0.48 4.26
C ILE A 506 18.58 -0.55 3.08
N LYS A 507 18.87 0.21 2.03
CA LYS A 507 18.13 0.22 0.77
C LYS A 507 18.67 -0.87 -0.14
N HIS A 508 17.80 -1.76 -0.57
CA HIS A 508 18.15 -2.81 -1.52
C HIS A 508 17.09 -2.96 -2.62
N PRO A 509 17.49 -3.34 -3.85
CA PRO A 509 16.54 -3.68 -4.88
C PRO A 509 15.89 -5.04 -4.54
N LYS A 510 14.56 -5.08 -4.50
CA LYS A 510 13.83 -6.30 -4.25
C LYS A 510 13.15 -6.77 -5.54
N PRO A 511 13.71 -7.78 -6.24
CA PRO A 511 13.05 -8.40 -7.37
C PRO A 511 11.85 -9.22 -6.91
N LEU A 512 10.94 -9.54 -7.82
CA LEU A 512 9.84 -10.45 -7.54
C LEU A 512 10.36 -11.88 -7.31
N ARG A 513 9.71 -12.59 -6.39
CA ARG A 513 10.05 -13.96 -6.03
C ARG A 513 8.81 -14.84 -5.96
N GLU A 514 9.00 -16.13 -5.98
CA GLU A 514 7.97 -17.10 -5.65
C GLU A 514 7.41 -16.81 -4.26
N GLY A 515 6.07 -16.82 -4.13
CA GLY A 515 5.36 -16.43 -2.91
C GLY A 515 4.93 -14.96 -2.83
N ASP A 516 5.51 -14.05 -3.61
CA ASP A 516 5.06 -12.67 -3.72
C ASP A 516 3.70 -12.60 -4.44
N LYS A 517 2.94 -11.54 -4.20
CA LYS A 517 1.63 -11.36 -4.82
C LYS A 517 1.62 -10.22 -5.81
N ILE A 518 1.13 -10.52 -7.00
CA ILE A 518 0.82 -9.53 -8.03
C ILE A 518 -0.69 -9.50 -8.29
N SER A 519 -1.16 -8.45 -8.91
CA SER A 519 -2.55 -8.27 -9.28
C SER A 519 -2.69 -7.59 -10.63
N ASN A 520 -3.88 -7.64 -11.19
CA ASN A 520 -4.28 -6.78 -12.29
C ASN A 520 -5.30 -5.72 -11.84
N ARG A 521 -5.77 -4.88 -12.76
CA ARG A 521 -6.76 -3.84 -12.49
C ARG A 521 -8.19 -4.33 -12.33
N TYR A 522 -8.42 -5.64 -12.37
CA TYR A 522 -9.74 -6.29 -12.35
C TYR A 522 -9.95 -7.19 -11.12
N GLY A 523 -9.15 -6.97 -10.09
CA GLY A 523 -9.31 -7.69 -8.83
C GLY A 523 -8.81 -9.15 -8.84
N ALA A 524 -8.07 -9.56 -9.88
CA ALA A 524 -7.43 -10.86 -9.89
C ALA A 524 -6.05 -10.76 -9.23
N LYS A 525 -5.98 -11.05 -7.93
CA LYS A 525 -4.74 -11.14 -7.16
C LYS A 525 -4.33 -12.58 -7.00
N GLY A 526 -3.09 -12.90 -7.33
CA GLY A 526 -2.55 -14.24 -7.16
C GLY A 526 -1.12 -14.24 -6.63
N VAL A 527 -0.71 -15.40 -6.19
CA VAL A 527 0.66 -15.68 -5.71
C VAL A 527 1.52 -16.09 -6.90
N ILE A 528 2.74 -15.62 -6.97
CA ILE A 528 3.73 -16.14 -7.91
C ILE A 528 4.11 -17.55 -7.45
N SER A 529 3.68 -18.55 -8.21
CA SER A 529 3.92 -19.96 -7.89
C SER A 529 5.22 -20.50 -8.48
N LYS A 530 5.66 -19.92 -9.62
CA LYS A 530 6.85 -20.37 -10.35
C LYS A 530 7.46 -19.22 -11.13
N VAL A 531 8.78 -19.16 -11.15
CA VAL A 531 9.58 -18.28 -12.01
C VAL A 531 10.27 -19.15 -13.06
N LEU A 532 10.04 -18.85 -14.34
CA LEU A 532 10.52 -19.64 -15.48
C LEU A 532 11.80 -19.07 -16.07
N ASP A 533 12.75 -19.94 -16.32
CA ASP A 533 13.99 -19.66 -17.06
C ASP A 533 14.39 -20.92 -17.86
N PRO A 534 14.33 -20.92 -19.22
CA PRO A 534 13.95 -19.81 -20.09
C PRO A 534 12.43 -19.51 -20.14
N ALA A 535 12.09 -18.28 -20.50
CA ALA A 535 10.71 -17.87 -20.66
C ALA A 535 10.07 -18.52 -21.90
N PRO A 536 8.81 -18.98 -21.83
CA PRO A 536 8.02 -19.43 -22.99
C PRO A 536 7.80 -18.33 -24.01
N LYS A 537 7.49 -18.69 -25.26
CA LYS A 537 7.22 -17.78 -26.37
C LYS A 537 5.97 -18.18 -27.14
N GLY A 538 5.33 -17.22 -27.78
CA GLY A 538 4.29 -17.44 -28.78
C GLY A 538 4.83 -17.53 -30.20
N GLU A 539 3.94 -17.76 -31.16
CA GLU A 539 4.31 -17.77 -32.59
C GLU A 539 4.79 -16.38 -33.06
N LEU A 540 4.10 -15.34 -32.64
CA LEU A 540 4.44 -13.94 -32.93
C LEU A 540 5.09 -13.27 -31.69
N THR A 541 4.63 -13.62 -30.50
CA THR A 541 5.08 -13.02 -29.25
C THR A 541 6.44 -13.59 -28.84
N PRO A 542 7.49 -12.78 -28.77
CA PRO A 542 8.85 -13.28 -28.56
C PRO A 542 9.08 -13.87 -27.18
N ARG A 543 8.30 -13.41 -26.18
CA ARG A 543 8.40 -13.86 -24.80
C ARG A 543 7.04 -13.68 -24.12
N ILE A 544 6.64 -14.64 -23.32
CA ILE A 544 5.45 -14.56 -22.47
C ILE A 544 5.91 -14.41 -21.03
N ASP A 545 5.50 -13.33 -20.40
CA ASP A 545 5.99 -12.97 -19.07
C ASP A 545 5.06 -13.44 -17.95
N VAL A 546 3.76 -13.62 -18.23
CA VAL A 546 2.76 -14.04 -17.22
C VAL A 546 1.82 -15.07 -17.80
N PHE A 547 1.55 -16.12 -17.04
CA PHE A 547 0.51 -17.11 -17.32
C PHE A 547 -0.60 -17.02 -16.27
N ILE A 548 -1.84 -16.87 -16.75
CA ILE A 548 -3.04 -16.83 -15.91
C ILE A 548 -3.98 -17.97 -16.28
N SER A 549 -4.58 -18.60 -15.28
CA SER A 549 -5.58 -19.66 -15.50
C SER A 549 -6.87 -19.13 -16.15
N PRO A 550 -7.40 -19.80 -17.18
CA PRO A 550 -8.70 -19.48 -17.76
C PRO A 550 -9.84 -19.50 -16.72
N ILE A 551 -9.75 -20.37 -15.72
CA ILE A 551 -10.74 -20.49 -14.64
C ILE A 551 -10.81 -19.18 -13.84
N SER A 552 -9.69 -18.49 -13.65
CA SER A 552 -9.63 -17.18 -12.96
C SER A 552 -10.41 -16.09 -13.70
N ILE A 553 -10.60 -16.21 -14.99
CA ILE A 553 -11.36 -15.26 -15.82
C ILE A 553 -12.82 -15.68 -15.90
N LEU A 554 -13.10 -16.93 -16.32
CA LEU A 554 -14.45 -17.44 -16.57
C LEU A 554 -15.26 -17.58 -15.28
N GLY A 555 -14.69 -18.22 -14.26
CA GLY A 555 -15.33 -18.43 -12.96
C GLY A 555 -15.65 -17.11 -12.21
N ARG A 556 -14.98 -16.01 -12.60
CA ARG A 556 -15.16 -14.67 -12.01
C ARG A 556 -15.90 -13.70 -12.91
N LYS A 557 -16.38 -14.15 -14.07
CA LYS A 557 -17.11 -13.33 -15.06
C LYS A 557 -16.35 -12.05 -15.46
N ASN A 558 -15.03 -12.14 -15.60
CA ASN A 558 -14.16 -10.98 -15.77
C ASN A 558 -13.76 -10.78 -17.23
N ILE A 559 -14.73 -10.45 -18.08
CA ILE A 559 -14.54 -10.31 -19.53
C ILE A 559 -13.64 -9.11 -19.86
N ALA A 560 -13.66 -8.08 -19.04
CA ALA A 560 -12.82 -6.87 -19.20
C ALA A 560 -11.31 -7.19 -19.30
N MET A 561 -10.85 -8.24 -18.61
CA MET A 561 -9.46 -8.70 -18.70
C MET A 561 -9.07 -9.14 -20.12
N LEU A 562 -9.95 -9.89 -20.82
CA LEU A 562 -9.69 -10.35 -22.18
C LEU A 562 -9.70 -9.17 -23.16
N LYS A 563 -10.57 -8.20 -22.96
CA LYS A 563 -10.58 -6.97 -23.78
C LYS A 563 -9.30 -6.17 -23.62
N GLU A 564 -8.84 -5.97 -22.37
CA GLU A 564 -7.56 -5.32 -22.12
C GLU A 564 -6.41 -6.09 -22.78
N LEU A 565 -6.37 -7.40 -22.60
CA LEU A 565 -5.35 -8.29 -23.16
C LEU A 565 -5.18 -8.09 -24.68
N TYR A 566 -6.28 -8.15 -25.39
CA TYR A 566 -6.28 -8.06 -26.86
C TYR A 566 -6.04 -6.62 -27.36
N LEU A 567 -6.67 -5.62 -26.74
CA LEU A 567 -6.40 -4.21 -27.08
C LEU A 567 -4.95 -3.84 -26.77
N GLY A 568 -4.42 -4.30 -25.64
CA GLY A 568 -3.02 -4.11 -25.29
C GLY A 568 -2.09 -4.68 -26.36
N LYS A 569 -2.39 -5.88 -26.90
CA LYS A 569 -1.66 -6.49 -28.02
C LYS A 569 -1.74 -5.62 -29.27
N VAL A 570 -2.94 -5.20 -29.67
CA VAL A 570 -3.17 -4.37 -30.85
C VAL A 570 -2.32 -3.09 -30.77
N PHE A 571 -2.44 -2.33 -29.68
CA PHE A 571 -1.70 -1.09 -29.51
C PHE A 571 -0.19 -1.28 -29.33
N TYR A 572 0.26 -2.39 -28.75
CA TYR A 572 1.68 -2.71 -28.68
C TYR A 572 2.27 -2.91 -30.08
N TYR A 573 1.64 -3.77 -30.90
CA TYR A 573 2.12 -4.02 -32.29
C TYR A 573 1.89 -2.82 -33.20
N ALA A 574 0.84 -2.02 -32.97
CA ALA A 574 0.67 -0.75 -33.66
C ALA A 574 1.81 0.23 -33.40
N ASN A 575 2.31 0.29 -32.17
CA ASN A 575 3.50 1.09 -31.83
C ASN A 575 4.76 0.59 -32.55
N LEU A 576 4.98 -0.74 -32.64
CA LEU A 576 6.09 -1.31 -33.39
C LEU A 576 5.98 -0.96 -34.86
N LYS A 577 4.80 -1.14 -35.47
CA LYS A 577 4.53 -0.82 -36.87
C LYS A 577 4.72 0.65 -37.17
N LEU A 578 4.22 1.50 -36.29
CA LEU A 578 4.38 2.96 -36.41
C LEU A 578 5.87 3.36 -36.38
N LYS A 579 6.68 2.71 -35.54
CA LYS A 579 8.12 2.93 -35.45
C LYS A 579 8.85 2.48 -36.72
N GLU A 580 8.48 1.34 -37.28
CA GLU A 580 8.96 0.86 -38.58
C GLU A 580 8.63 1.86 -39.71
N LEU A 581 7.34 2.29 -39.77
CA LEU A 581 6.91 3.29 -40.78
C LEU A 581 7.64 4.63 -40.62
N ALA A 582 7.89 5.06 -39.38
CA ALA A 582 8.64 6.30 -39.12
C ALA A 582 10.14 6.17 -39.45
N ALA A 583 10.71 4.97 -39.39
CA ALA A 583 12.11 4.70 -39.75
C ALA A 583 12.34 4.76 -41.28
N ASP A 584 11.35 4.36 -42.08
CA ASP A 584 11.44 4.36 -43.53
C ASP A 584 11.34 5.80 -44.10
N PRO A 585 12.39 6.33 -44.76
CA PRO A 585 12.39 7.66 -45.32
C PRO A 585 11.42 7.82 -46.51
N LYS A 586 10.97 6.72 -47.15
CA LYS A 586 10.03 6.76 -48.27
C LYS A 586 8.58 6.96 -47.83
N ILE A 587 8.27 6.76 -46.60
CA ILE A 587 6.94 6.93 -46.04
C ILE A 587 6.69 8.42 -45.74
N THR A 588 5.62 8.98 -46.26
CA THR A 588 5.23 10.38 -45.98
C THR A 588 4.60 10.50 -44.60
N ASN A 589 4.65 11.71 -44.02
CA ASN A 589 3.99 11.96 -42.75
C ASN A 589 2.48 11.79 -42.79
N ASP A 590 1.87 12.09 -43.97
CA ASP A 590 0.43 11.86 -44.21
C ASP A 590 0.05 10.39 -44.06
N LYS A 591 0.95 9.48 -44.48
CA LYS A 591 0.74 8.04 -44.26
C LYS A 591 0.85 7.65 -42.78
N LEU A 592 1.76 8.28 -42.01
CA LEU A 592 1.86 8.06 -40.57
C LEU A 592 0.60 8.57 -39.85
N THR A 593 0.17 9.81 -40.20
CA THR A 593 -1.04 10.39 -39.61
C THR A 593 -2.29 9.57 -39.98
N LYS A 594 -2.38 9.11 -41.23
CA LYS A 594 -3.47 8.26 -41.71
C LYS A 594 -3.49 6.92 -40.95
N PHE A 595 -2.36 6.24 -40.81
CA PHE A 595 -2.27 4.99 -40.04
C PHE A 595 -2.80 5.17 -38.59
N ILE A 596 -2.36 6.23 -37.92
CA ILE A 596 -2.83 6.55 -36.56
C ILE A 596 -4.33 6.79 -36.55
N THR A 597 -4.84 7.62 -37.45
CA THR A 597 -6.26 7.99 -37.51
C THR A 597 -7.14 6.78 -37.85
N ASP A 598 -6.72 5.92 -38.78
CA ASP A 598 -7.46 4.72 -39.17
C ASP A 598 -7.55 3.74 -37.99
N LEU A 599 -6.47 3.55 -37.23
CA LEU A 599 -6.48 2.71 -36.03
C LEU A 599 -7.49 3.23 -34.98
N TYR A 600 -7.49 4.55 -34.69
CA TYR A 600 -8.42 5.12 -33.71
C TYR A 600 -9.87 5.18 -34.23
N ASN A 601 -10.10 5.26 -35.53
CA ASN A 601 -11.45 5.12 -36.12
C ASN A 601 -12.02 3.70 -35.94
N ILE A 602 -11.16 2.68 -35.94
CA ILE A 602 -11.56 1.28 -35.69
C ILE A 602 -11.81 1.04 -34.21
N THR A 603 -10.90 1.48 -33.34
CA THR A 603 -10.87 1.08 -31.93
C THR A 603 -11.57 2.04 -30.98
N GLY A 604 -11.66 3.31 -31.32
CA GLY A 604 -12.19 4.34 -30.44
C GLY A 604 -13.58 4.84 -30.80
N PRO A 605 -14.26 5.54 -29.87
CA PRO A 605 -15.41 6.36 -30.20
C PRO A 605 -15.01 7.46 -31.23
N GLU A 606 -15.94 7.83 -32.10
CA GLU A 606 -15.71 8.88 -33.14
C GLU A 606 -15.13 10.17 -32.55
N LYS A 607 -15.52 10.53 -31.34
CA LYS A 607 -15.00 11.67 -30.59
C LYS A 607 -13.48 11.56 -30.35
N VAL A 608 -13.00 10.39 -29.90
CA VAL A 608 -11.58 10.14 -29.61
C VAL A 608 -10.76 10.22 -30.90
N ALA A 609 -11.26 9.63 -31.99
CA ALA A 609 -10.59 9.71 -33.29
C ALA A 609 -10.45 11.14 -33.80
N LYS A 610 -11.51 11.97 -33.64
CA LYS A 610 -11.48 13.40 -33.98
C LYS A 610 -10.48 14.18 -33.10
N ASP A 611 -10.43 13.91 -31.80
CA ASP A 611 -9.51 14.61 -30.91
C ASP A 611 -8.04 14.22 -31.19
N VAL A 612 -7.78 12.97 -31.53
CA VAL A 612 -6.47 12.49 -31.98
C VAL A 612 -6.07 13.17 -33.29
N ALA A 613 -6.96 13.20 -34.27
CA ALA A 613 -6.71 13.89 -35.56
C ALA A 613 -6.35 15.37 -35.34
N LYS A 614 -7.14 16.08 -34.53
CA LYS A 614 -6.89 17.50 -34.20
C LYS A 614 -5.55 17.69 -33.46
N ARG A 615 -5.18 16.77 -32.59
CA ARG A 615 -3.88 16.79 -31.90
C ARG A 615 -2.72 16.55 -32.88
N LEU A 616 -2.88 15.66 -33.84
CA LEU A 616 -1.86 15.41 -34.87
C LEU A 616 -1.62 16.63 -35.76
N GLU A 617 -2.64 17.45 -36.03
CA GLU A 617 -2.49 18.71 -36.76
C GLU A 617 -1.56 19.71 -36.07
N THR A 618 -1.40 19.61 -34.73
CA THR A 618 -0.51 20.52 -33.98
C THR A 618 0.98 20.15 -34.10
N TYR A 619 1.27 18.92 -34.56
CA TYR A 619 2.66 18.49 -34.77
C TYR A 619 3.23 18.94 -36.10
N SER A 620 4.46 19.46 -36.05
CA SER A 620 5.19 19.60 -37.32
C SER A 620 5.57 18.20 -37.83
N PRO A 621 5.61 18.00 -39.18
CA PRO A 621 5.92 16.70 -39.75
C PRO A 621 7.22 16.07 -39.30
N THR A 622 8.27 16.86 -39.16
CA THR A 622 9.59 16.40 -38.67
C THR A 622 9.59 16.07 -37.19
N GLN A 623 8.81 16.81 -36.40
CA GLN A 623 8.71 16.59 -34.96
C GLN A 623 8.00 15.27 -34.64
N LEU A 624 6.84 15.01 -35.27
CA LEU A 624 6.09 13.75 -35.05
C LEU A 624 6.98 12.53 -35.34
N ARG A 625 7.69 12.53 -36.50
CA ARG A 625 8.57 11.43 -36.86
C ARG A 625 9.73 11.23 -35.87
N ASN A 626 10.32 12.32 -35.39
CA ASN A 626 11.41 12.25 -34.41
C ASN A 626 10.91 11.76 -33.05
N ASP A 627 9.74 12.22 -32.63
CA ASP A 627 9.14 11.79 -31.36
C ASP A 627 8.74 10.31 -31.35
N ILE A 628 8.27 9.78 -32.51
CA ILE A 628 8.03 8.35 -32.70
C ILE A 628 9.32 7.55 -32.60
N LYS A 629 10.37 7.98 -33.35
CA LYS A 629 11.68 7.28 -33.35
C LYS A 629 12.34 7.25 -31.97
N ASN A 630 12.18 8.30 -31.20
CA ASN A 630 12.78 8.45 -29.85
C ASN A 630 11.87 7.98 -28.71
N ASP A 631 10.81 7.22 -29.01
CA ASP A 631 9.84 6.71 -28.02
C ASP A 631 9.13 7.77 -27.18
N LYS A 632 9.15 9.04 -27.62
CA LYS A 632 8.43 10.16 -26.97
C LYS A 632 6.94 10.22 -27.35
N PHE A 633 6.58 9.67 -28.51
CA PHE A 633 5.21 9.51 -28.94
C PHE A 633 4.86 8.03 -29.02
N LYS A 634 3.87 7.61 -28.23
CA LYS A 634 3.35 6.23 -28.19
C LYS A 634 1.84 6.26 -28.31
N LEU A 635 1.30 5.26 -29.00
CA LEU A 635 -0.13 5.03 -29.11
C LEU A 635 -0.61 4.29 -27.86
N PHE A 636 -1.70 4.76 -27.31
CA PHE A 636 -2.42 4.15 -26.19
C PHE A 636 -3.91 4.46 -26.34
N ILE A 637 -4.77 3.69 -25.72
CA ILE A 637 -6.22 3.94 -25.76
C ILE A 637 -6.74 4.32 -24.39
N ILE A 638 -7.60 5.34 -24.34
CA ILE A 638 -8.34 5.70 -23.12
C ILE A 638 -9.75 5.13 -23.23
N VAL A 639 -10.14 4.34 -22.25
CA VAL A 639 -11.51 3.85 -22.08
C VAL A 639 -12.10 4.59 -20.90
N GLU A 640 -12.87 5.64 -21.20
CA GLU A 640 -13.52 6.47 -20.18
C GLU A 640 -14.54 5.65 -19.36
N PRO A 641 -14.91 6.11 -18.15
CA PRO A 641 -15.90 5.43 -17.33
C PRO A 641 -17.21 5.14 -18.07
N PHE A 642 -17.64 3.88 -18.04
CA PHE A 642 -18.82 3.34 -18.71
C PHE A 642 -18.77 3.29 -20.24
N GLU A 643 -17.66 3.69 -20.87
CA GLU A 643 -17.43 3.43 -22.28
C GLU A 643 -17.00 1.98 -22.54
N ASP A 644 -17.16 1.55 -23.79
CA ASP A 644 -16.79 0.21 -24.25
C ASP A 644 -16.15 0.27 -25.64
N VAL A 645 -15.32 -0.73 -25.90
CA VAL A 645 -14.81 -1.06 -27.24
C VAL A 645 -15.40 -2.40 -27.63
N PRO A 646 -16.29 -2.47 -28.64
CA PRO A 646 -16.85 -3.73 -29.08
C PRO A 646 -15.76 -4.72 -29.50
N PHE A 647 -15.96 -5.99 -29.21
CA PHE A 647 -14.96 -7.03 -29.52
C PHE A 647 -14.70 -7.16 -31.02
N GLU A 648 -15.70 -6.91 -31.86
CA GLU A 648 -15.56 -6.89 -33.32
C GLU A 648 -14.58 -5.79 -33.77
N ASN A 649 -14.59 -4.64 -33.12
CA ASN A 649 -13.62 -3.57 -33.41
C ASN A 649 -12.19 -4.00 -33.06
N VAL A 650 -12.02 -4.77 -31.98
CA VAL A 650 -10.71 -5.32 -31.60
C VAL A 650 -10.21 -6.32 -32.65
N LYS A 651 -11.10 -7.20 -33.16
CA LYS A 651 -10.77 -8.12 -34.26
C LYS A 651 -10.40 -7.36 -35.53
N THR A 652 -11.21 -6.40 -35.94
CA THR A 652 -10.93 -5.58 -37.14
C THR A 652 -9.59 -4.84 -37.00
N ALA A 653 -9.25 -4.34 -35.81
CA ALA A 653 -7.96 -3.72 -35.56
C ALA A 653 -6.78 -4.72 -35.63
N ALA A 654 -6.98 -5.95 -35.14
CA ALA A 654 -6.00 -7.01 -35.27
C ALA A 654 -5.78 -7.43 -36.73
N GLU A 655 -6.85 -7.56 -37.52
CA GLU A 655 -6.81 -7.81 -38.97
C GLU A 655 -6.12 -6.66 -39.72
N PHE A 656 -6.40 -5.40 -39.34
CA PHE A 656 -5.74 -4.22 -39.91
C PHE A 656 -4.21 -4.25 -39.71
N LEU A 657 -3.74 -4.83 -38.62
CA LEU A 657 -2.31 -4.97 -38.31
C LEU A 657 -1.71 -6.30 -38.77
N ASP A 658 -2.53 -7.24 -39.27
CA ASP A 658 -2.15 -8.62 -39.63
C ASP A 658 -1.53 -9.37 -38.44
N ILE A 659 -2.17 -9.30 -37.26
CA ILE A 659 -1.75 -9.98 -36.03
C ILE A 659 -2.83 -10.93 -35.50
N PRO A 660 -2.44 -12.15 -35.08
CA PRO A 660 -3.37 -13.07 -34.43
C PRO A 660 -3.66 -12.64 -33.00
N LEU A 661 -4.88 -12.77 -32.51
CA LEU A 661 -5.26 -12.57 -31.11
C LEU A 661 -4.91 -13.79 -30.25
N GLU A 662 -4.91 -14.97 -30.84
CA GLU A 662 -4.58 -16.24 -30.23
C GLU A 662 -3.32 -16.82 -30.88
N GLU A 663 -2.42 -17.38 -30.10
CA GLU A 663 -1.18 -17.98 -30.57
C GLU A 663 -0.94 -19.34 -29.94
N LYS A 664 -0.22 -20.22 -30.63
CA LYS A 664 0.36 -21.39 -29.97
C LYS A 664 1.55 -20.93 -29.14
N VAL A 665 1.72 -21.58 -28.00
CA VAL A 665 2.76 -21.27 -27.03
C VAL A 665 3.74 -22.45 -26.97
N TYR A 666 5.02 -22.13 -27.10
CA TYR A 666 6.11 -23.10 -26.91
C TYR A 666 6.42 -23.23 -25.43
N ILE A 667 6.38 -24.43 -24.89
CA ILE A 667 6.65 -24.77 -23.48
C ILE A 667 8.04 -25.40 -23.42
N PRO A 668 9.06 -24.68 -22.92
CA PRO A 668 10.45 -25.16 -22.91
C PRO A 668 10.62 -26.47 -22.13
N GLU A 669 9.92 -26.66 -21.02
CA GLU A 669 10.04 -27.86 -20.18
C GLU A 669 9.54 -29.14 -20.86
N LEU A 670 8.65 -29.02 -21.84
CA LEU A 670 8.14 -30.14 -22.62
C LEU A 670 8.75 -30.21 -24.00
N ASP A 671 9.51 -29.23 -24.44
CA ASP A 671 10.04 -29.06 -25.81
C ASP A 671 8.93 -29.19 -26.87
N GLN A 672 7.77 -28.59 -26.61
CA GLN A 672 6.58 -28.73 -27.44
C GLN A 672 5.77 -27.43 -27.54
N TRP A 673 5.07 -27.28 -28.66
CA TRP A 673 4.04 -26.27 -28.82
C TRP A 673 2.70 -26.77 -28.28
N THR A 674 1.86 -25.85 -27.80
CA THR A 674 0.47 -26.20 -27.46
C THR A 674 -0.28 -26.72 -28.69
N GLU A 675 -1.16 -27.69 -28.49
CA GLU A 675 -1.95 -28.24 -29.60
C GLU A 675 -2.87 -27.21 -30.24
N THR A 676 -3.52 -26.40 -29.39
CA THR A 676 -4.43 -25.34 -29.79
C THR A 676 -3.86 -23.97 -29.49
N PRO A 677 -4.18 -22.94 -30.30
CA PRO A 677 -3.84 -21.56 -29.95
C PRO A 677 -4.59 -21.14 -28.69
N VAL A 678 -3.95 -20.26 -27.90
CA VAL A 678 -4.49 -19.71 -26.67
C VAL A 678 -4.48 -18.17 -26.74
N PRO A 679 -5.33 -17.48 -25.98
CA PRO A 679 -5.30 -16.01 -25.92
C PRO A 679 -3.96 -15.52 -25.42
N VAL A 680 -3.27 -14.70 -26.24
CA VAL A 680 -2.01 -14.06 -25.91
C VAL A 680 -2.08 -12.58 -26.22
N GLY A 681 -1.70 -11.73 -25.26
CA GLY A 681 -1.72 -10.29 -25.46
C GLY A 681 -0.97 -9.54 -24.38
N VAL A 682 -1.28 -8.25 -24.21
CA VAL A 682 -0.61 -7.39 -23.24
C VAL A 682 -1.62 -6.92 -22.21
N SER A 683 -1.34 -7.23 -20.93
CA SER A 683 -2.15 -6.79 -19.80
C SER A 683 -1.32 -5.95 -18.84
N TYR A 684 -1.99 -5.07 -18.08
CA TYR A 684 -1.34 -4.21 -17.11
C TYR A 684 -1.38 -4.82 -15.71
N TYR A 685 -0.20 -5.11 -15.13
CA TYR A 685 -0.05 -5.70 -13.82
C TYR A 685 0.36 -4.69 -12.78
N LEU A 686 -0.26 -4.83 -11.59
CA LEU A 686 -0.01 -4.04 -10.39
C LEU A 686 0.89 -4.83 -9.44
N PHE A 687 1.87 -4.17 -8.86
CA PHE A 687 2.80 -4.74 -7.89
C PHE A 687 2.43 -4.24 -6.50
N LEU A 688 2.23 -5.19 -5.59
CA LEU A 688 1.62 -4.93 -4.28
C LEU A 688 2.65 -5.05 -3.15
N GLU A 689 2.36 -4.40 -2.02
CA GLU A 689 3.16 -4.53 -0.78
C GLU A 689 3.08 -5.92 -0.11
N HIS A 690 2.89 -6.98 -0.89
CA HIS A 690 2.65 -8.34 -0.43
C HIS A 690 3.85 -9.24 -0.73
N PHE A 691 4.98 -8.94 -0.09
CA PHE A 691 6.21 -9.73 -0.22
C PHE A 691 6.14 -10.99 0.64
N SER A 692 6.67 -12.11 0.14
CA SER A 692 6.73 -13.40 0.85
C SER A 692 7.43 -13.30 2.20
N ASP A 693 8.53 -12.56 2.28
CA ASP A 693 9.32 -12.38 3.50
C ASP A 693 8.52 -11.75 4.65
N VAL A 694 7.60 -10.82 4.32
CA VAL A 694 6.76 -10.16 5.33
C VAL A 694 5.76 -11.13 5.97
N TYR A 695 5.44 -12.23 5.27
CA TYR A 695 4.53 -13.26 5.77
C TYR A 695 5.23 -14.36 6.58
N ALA A 696 6.55 -14.43 6.52
CA ALA A 696 7.29 -15.36 7.36
C ALA A 696 6.97 -15.09 8.83
N ASN A 697 6.57 -16.13 9.54
CA ASN A 697 6.21 -16.08 10.95
C ASN A 697 6.68 -17.36 11.64
N VAL A 698 7.40 -17.17 12.72
CA VAL A 698 7.84 -18.26 13.62
C VAL A 698 7.19 -18.03 14.97
N ARG A 699 6.76 -19.11 15.60
CA ARG A 699 6.18 -19.10 16.93
C ARG A 699 6.73 -20.24 17.75
N GLY A 700 7.29 -19.93 18.91
CA GLY A 700 7.57 -20.89 19.98
C GLY A 700 6.36 -21.04 20.91
N THR A 701 6.55 -20.76 22.20
CA THR A 701 5.47 -20.62 23.18
C THR A 701 4.96 -19.17 23.16
N GLY A 702 3.66 -18.95 23.09
CA GLY A 702 3.10 -17.61 23.04
C GLY A 702 1.70 -17.57 23.67
N LYS A 703 1.01 -16.45 23.50
CA LYS A 703 -0.33 -16.20 24.06
C LYS A 703 -1.39 -17.10 23.40
N PHE A 704 -2.34 -17.56 24.19
CA PHE A 704 -3.46 -18.40 23.77
C PHE A 704 -4.79 -17.69 23.95
N VAL A 705 -5.78 -18.10 23.18
CA VAL A 705 -7.17 -17.64 23.32
C VAL A 705 -7.78 -18.32 24.53
N GLY A 706 -8.33 -17.55 25.50
CA GLY A 706 -8.81 -18.11 26.78
C GLY A 706 -9.91 -19.17 26.63
N LEU A 707 -10.82 -19.02 25.67
CA LEU A 707 -11.97 -19.95 25.50
C LEU A 707 -11.57 -21.24 24.79
N THR A 708 -10.91 -21.14 23.63
CA THR A 708 -10.55 -22.30 22.80
C THR A 708 -9.16 -22.85 23.09
N ARG A 709 -8.37 -22.19 23.89
CA ARG A 709 -6.96 -22.51 24.19
C ARG A 709 -6.06 -22.64 22.95
N GLN A 710 -6.56 -22.20 21.79
CA GLN A 710 -5.76 -22.16 20.56
C GLN A 710 -4.75 -20.99 20.58
N PRO A 711 -3.63 -21.06 19.83
CA PRO A 711 -2.75 -19.91 19.65
C PRO A 711 -3.49 -18.69 19.13
N THR A 712 -3.05 -17.49 19.52
CA THR A 712 -3.59 -16.24 18.95
C THR A 712 -3.32 -16.17 17.44
N LYS A 713 -4.14 -15.41 16.69
CA LYS A 713 -4.14 -15.44 15.22
C LYS A 713 -3.19 -14.45 14.52
N ARG A 714 -2.57 -13.52 15.20
CA ARG A 714 -1.85 -12.43 14.54
C ARG A 714 -0.34 -12.52 14.79
N LYS A 715 0.47 -12.32 13.73
CA LYS A 715 1.95 -12.21 13.84
C LYS A 715 2.36 -11.17 14.90
N SER A 716 1.71 -9.99 14.92
CA SER A 716 1.97 -8.93 15.91
C SER A 716 1.67 -9.32 17.37
N GLN A 717 1.03 -10.46 17.60
CA GLN A 717 0.72 -11.00 18.93
C GLN A 717 1.50 -12.30 19.22
N GLY A 718 2.55 -12.59 18.43
CA GLY A 718 3.24 -13.88 18.51
C GLY A 718 2.30 -15.05 18.21
N GLY A 719 1.41 -14.88 17.22
CA GLY A 719 0.37 -15.86 16.92
C GLY A 719 0.83 -16.99 16.01
N GLY A 720 0.10 -18.11 16.07
CA GLY A 720 0.31 -19.26 15.19
C GLY A 720 -0.29 -19.06 13.81
N GLN A 721 0.11 -19.92 12.86
CA GLN A 721 -0.50 -19.98 11.53
C GLN A 721 -1.86 -20.67 11.57
N SER A 722 -2.80 -20.18 10.77
CA SER A 722 -4.10 -20.82 10.59
C SER A 722 -4.01 -21.94 9.58
N ILE A 723 -4.51 -23.12 9.92
CA ILE A 723 -4.74 -24.21 8.98
C ILE A 723 -6.12 -24.01 8.36
N ALA A 724 -6.19 -23.92 7.04
CA ALA A 724 -7.43 -23.79 6.31
C ALA A 724 -8.13 -25.13 6.17
N ARG A 725 -9.44 -25.10 5.87
CA ARG A 725 -10.21 -26.31 5.62
C ARG A 725 -9.66 -27.13 4.45
N LEU A 726 -9.14 -26.46 3.43
CA LEU A 726 -8.52 -27.12 2.27
C LEU A 726 -7.24 -27.86 2.65
N ASP A 727 -6.43 -27.32 3.57
CA ASP A 727 -5.23 -27.99 4.09
C ASP A 727 -5.61 -29.29 4.81
N VAL A 728 -6.70 -29.26 5.62
CA VAL A 728 -7.21 -30.46 6.29
C VAL A 728 -7.63 -31.51 5.26
N TYR A 729 -8.31 -31.12 4.20
CA TYR A 729 -8.69 -32.05 3.12
C TYR A 729 -7.49 -32.63 2.40
N ALA A 730 -6.44 -31.83 2.18
CA ALA A 730 -5.20 -32.32 1.60
C ALA A 730 -4.53 -33.40 2.48
N PHE A 731 -4.40 -33.17 3.80
CA PHE A 731 -3.86 -34.16 4.73
C PHE A 731 -4.69 -35.45 4.77
N LEU A 732 -6.02 -35.34 4.75
CA LEU A 732 -6.91 -36.49 4.70
C LEU A 732 -6.77 -37.27 3.38
N THR A 733 -6.63 -36.58 2.26
CA THR A 733 -6.45 -37.22 0.94
C THR A 733 -5.14 -38.02 0.85
N TYR A 734 -4.10 -37.56 1.52
CA TYR A 734 -2.81 -38.25 1.61
C TYR A 734 -2.71 -39.25 2.78
N ASP A 735 -3.82 -39.50 3.48
CA ASP A 735 -3.89 -40.37 4.67
C ASP A 735 -2.88 -39.99 5.79
N ALA A 736 -2.54 -38.69 5.85
CA ALA A 736 -1.58 -38.13 6.79
C ALA A 736 -2.25 -37.82 8.16
N ASN A 737 -2.98 -38.79 8.69
CA ASN A 737 -3.79 -38.65 9.91
C ASN A 737 -2.97 -38.32 11.15
N ASN A 738 -1.75 -38.86 11.27
CA ASN A 738 -0.86 -38.60 12.42
C ASN A 738 -0.40 -37.15 12.43
N ILE A 739 -0.04 -36.58 11.25
CA ILE A 739 0.34 -35.17 11.12
C ILE A 739 -0.85 -34.27 11.44
N LEU A 740 -2.03 -34.62 10.94
CA LEU A 740 -3.25 -33.87 11.19
C LEU A 740 -3.62 -33.88 12.68
N SER A 741 -3.50 -35.01 13.33
CA SER A 741 -3.72 -35.14 14.78
C SER A 741 -2.73 -34.30 15.59
N GLU A 742 -1.46 -34.30 15.22
CA GLU A 742 -0.44 -33.47 15.87
C GLU A 742 -0.74 -31.96 15.69
N LEU A 743 -1.10 -31.54 14.47
CA LEU A 743 -1.40 -30.14 14.16
C LEU A 743 -2.63 -29.63 14.89
N LEU A 744 -3.68 -30.45 15.01
CA LEU A 744 -4.94 -30.06 15.65
C LEU A 744 -4.91 -30.22 17.17
N GLY A 745 -4.04 -31.06 17.73
CA GLY A 745 -3.93 -31.35 19.16
C GLY A 745 -2.75 -30.61 19.81
N PRO A 746 -1.59 -31.27 19.96
CA PRO A 746 -0.44 -30.75 20.73
C PRO A 746 0.08 -29.41 20.22
N ARG A 747 0.06 -29.18 18.90
CA ARG A 747 0.48 -27.90 18.34
C ARG A 747 -0.61 -26.83 18.39
N SER A 748 -1.84 -27.16 18.77
CA SER A 748 -2.98 -26.23 18.83
C SER A 748 -3.39 -25.94 20.28
N ASP A 749 -4.35 -26.71 20.82
CA ASP A 749 -5.05 -26.40 22.06
C ASP A 749 -4.83 -27.43 23.20
N GLU A 750 -4.08 -28.48 22.94
CA GLU A 750 -3.76 -29.51 23.92
C GLU A 750 -2.44 -29.20 24.64
N HIS A 751 -2.51 -28.39 25.68
CA HIS A 751 -1.32 -27.84 26.35
C HIS A 751 -0.48 -28.88 27.09
N GLU A 752 -1.08 -29.92 27.66
CA GLU A 752 -0.33 -30.94 28.38
C GLU A 752 0.56 -31.78 27.46
N SER A 753 0.00 -32.25 26.36
CA SER A 753 0.73 -32.98 25.33
C SER A 753 1.84 -32.12 24.70
N LYS A 754 1.56 -30.83 24.47
CA LYS A 754 2.56 -29.89 24.02
C LYS A 754 3.73 -29.77 24.98
N ARG A 755 3.47 -29.60 26.28
CA ARG A 755 4.51 -29.48 27.30
C ARG A 755 5.35 -30.77 27.40
N LYS A 756 4.70 -31.92 27.32
CA LYS A 756 5.38 -33.21 27.30
C LYS A 756 6.28 -33.34 26.07
N LEU A 757 5.79 -32.95 24.91
CA LEU A 757 6.55 -32.96 23.66
C LEU A 757 7.84 -32.12 23.78
N TYR A 758 7.73 -30.87 24.25
CA TYR A 758 8.89 -29.99 24.40
C TYR A 758 9.89 -30.51 25.46
N ASN A 759 9.42 -30.96 26.60
CA ASN A 759 10.30 -31.50 27.65
C ASN A 759 11.07 -32.71 27.12
N THR A 760 10.40 -33.62 26.38
CA THR A 760 11.08 -34.80 25.83
C THR A 760 12.14 -34.42 24.79
N ILE A 761 11.84 -33.48 23.91
CA ILE A 761 12.82 -33.00 22.93
C ILE A 761 14.03 -32.35 23.62
N ILE A 762 13.81 -31.53 24.64
CA ILE A 762 14.89 -30.88 25.41
C ILE A 762 15.73 -31.91 26.19
N GLU A 763 15.10 -32.90 26.77
CA GLU A 763 15.77 -33.89 27.61
C GLU A 763 16.50 -34.97 26.80
N THR A 764 15.91 -35.42 25.69
CA THR A 764 16.41 -36.59 24.94
C THR A 764 16.95 -36.25 23.54
N GLY A 765 16.58 -35.08 22.99
CA GLY A 765 16.85 -34.74 21.60
C GLY A 765 16.02 -35.52 20.57
N GLU A 766 15.09 -36.35 21.02
CA GLU A 766 14.26 -37.21 20.19
C GLU A 766 12.78 -36.79 20.22
N LEU A 767 12.07 -37.00 19.12
CA LEU A 767 10.62 -36.80 19.04
C LEU A 767 9.89 -37.97 19.74
N PRO A 768 9.11 -37.72 20.80
CA PRO A 768 8.31 -38.77 21.41
C PRO A 768 7.17 -39.22 20.49
N SER A 769 6.74 -40.48 20.65
CA SER A 769 5.44 -40.89 20.10
C SER A 769 4.32 -40.11 20.82
N ILE A 770 3.58 -39.34 20.09
CA ILE A 770 2.49 -38.51 20.63
C ILE A 770 1.24 -39.36 20.73
N GLU A 771 0.88 -39.79 21.96
CA GLU A 771 -0.46 -40.30 22.21
C GLU A 771 -1.38 -39.12 22.53
N ILE A 772 -2.37 -38.89 21.72
CA ILE A 772 -3.43 -37.91 21.99
C ILE A 772 -4.37 -38.49 23.00
N THR A 773 -4.18 -38.12 24.27
CA THR A 773 -4.87 -38.74 25.39
C THR A 773 -6.04 -37.93 25.95
N LYS A 774 -6.16 -36.67 25.56
CA LYS A 774 -7.21 -35.75 26.09
C LYS A 774 -7.82 -34.90 25.01
N THR A 775 -9.05 -34.50 25.26
CA THR A 775 -9.78 -33.54 24.41
C THR A 775 -9.22 -32.13 24.60
N GLY A 776 -9.00 -31.41 23.50
CA GLY A 776 -8.53 -30.02 23.53
C GLY A 776 -9.64 -29.03 23.94
N GLY A 777 -9.25 -27.79 24.24
CA GLY A 777 -10.20 -26.72 24.61
C GLY A 777 -11.25 -26.42 23.54
N THR A 778 -10.96 -26.67 22.28
CA THR A 778 -11.91 -26.54 21.15
C THR A 778 -13.02 -27.60 21.25
N GLN A 779 -12.65 -28.83 21.57
CA GLN A 779 -13.62 -29.91 21.78
C GLN A 779 -14.52 -29.63 22.98
N ASP A 780 -13.97 -29.12 24.09
CA ASP A 780 -14.76 -28.71 25.27
C ASP A 780 -15.82 -27.67 24.89
N VAL A 781 -15.45 -26.67 24.11
CA VAL A 781 -16.38 -25.63 23.61
C VAL A 781 -17.43 -26.23 22.68
N PHE A 782 -17.06 -27.14 21.78
CA PHE A 782 -17.98 -27.82 20.89
C PHE A 782 -18.99 -28.65 21.69
N ASN A 783 -18.52 -29.45 22.66
CA ASN A 783 -19.40 -30.25 23.54
C ASN A 783 -20.37 -29.36 24.30
N LEU A 784 -19.90 -28.18 24.79
CA LEU A 784 -20.78 -27.22 25.46
C LEU A 784 -21.91 -26.72 24.54
N TYR A 785 -21.61 -26.42 23.26
CA TYR A 785 -22.66 -26.04 22.30
C TYR A 785 -23.64 -27.18 21.98
N VAL A 786 -23.11 -28.38 21.81
CA VAL A 786 -23.96 -29.58 21.57
C VAL A 786 -24.92 -29.83 22.73
N THR A 787 -24.37 -29.75 23.97
CA THR A 787 -25.18 -29.89 25.21
C THR A 787 -26.21 -28.77 25.33
N ALA A 788 -25.82 -27.51 25.00
CA ALA A 788 -26.74 -26.37 25.01
C ALA A 788 -27.91 -26.53 24.00
N LEU A 789 -27.71 -27.30 22.94
CA LEU A 789 -28.75 -27.66 21.96
C LEU A 789 -29.58 -28.85 22.41
N GLY A 790 -29.33 -29.45 23.57
CA GLY A 790 -30.00 -30.64 24.10
C GLY A 790 -29.57 -31.94 23.40
N LEU A 791 -28.40 -31.94 22.78
CA LEU A 791 -27.82 -33.09 22.09
C LEU A 791 -26.64 -33.64 22.89
N GLU A 792 -26.35 -34.92 22.72
CA GLU A 792 -25.20 -35.61 23.31
C GLU A 792 -24.43 -36.31 22.17
N ILE A 793 -23.11 -36.25 22.21
CA ILE A 793 -22.25 -36.99 21.29
C ILE A 793 -22.04 -38.37 21.92
N VAL A 794 -22.53 -39.40 21.26
CA VAL A 794 -22.40 -40.82 21.65
C VAL A 794 -21.09 -41.37 21.10
#